data_5df09cf9a388c0b71ffba0506c3e2cdc
#
_entry.id   5df09cf9a388c0b71ffba0506c3e2cdc
#
_cell.length_a   1.000
_cell.length_b   1.000
_cell.length_c   1.000
_cell.angle_alpha   90.00
_cell.angle_beta   90.00
_cell.angle_gamma   90.00
#
_symmetry.space_group_name_H-M   'P 1'
#
loop_
_entity.id
_entity.type
_entity.pdbx_description
1 polymer ?
#
loop_
_entity_poly.entity_id
_entity_poly.type
_entity_poly.pdbx_seq_one_letter_code
_entity_poly.pdbx_strand_id
1 'polypeptide(L)'
;MAAGQEQQATPSAPSATTELDTITVTGYRASLEKSQAVKRSANSIVDAISAEDIGKFPDINAAESLSHLPGISVDRQFGEGEKVSINGTDPALNRVLLNGQTIASGDWGGNPTDTSGRTFNYTLLSPEIIGLMEVYKTPEARIDEGSIGGTVIVHTRKPLDLPKNTIRGSIGYNYNDRSEEGNPRGSALWSWKNDDETFGALISATHDKQDLARAGIEYFGYTTGEGIPASATITGDGSDVATARVPAGISSAFFQQTRERSGLQGALQWKPNEQNEFNLTGLYIKGKYNNFSQARYVCPNCSSPAADGSLNPDGSPVQISNMRLIDRATVQNGVVTSANVADGGLAQPYSQLDTIYRESTVTTKSLNLRHDWSGEKWVFTSQVGSTQATGGKNPEYLMKFLMQDGGYNYAFDGQNTAVNYDNGGASNWVLPGNVAGLPAGSTANAVNQAGGIAYQKSKDEEKYFQWDASRDLEWGPFTKLQFGYKYINHNNGVDARGNRINSTDAVSLTQFNPGSTPNSLYDGLGASGDLTTWPTASLNSVRDYLLSQPQGPYRTDFGASFQVKEITQNFYTQLNYESGKWRGNVGVRLVDTTDKSEFWQSNDSGTNFDRVAETNDYRKALPSFNIAYDITDDTVLRFSAAKVIARPRYADLAGTFTINSGTGDLTANGGNPDLKPYESTNYDLAAEWYFAPSSMLSGEVFYRDISSYIVSTTTSQQLNPAPPAIAGLYQVTTPVNVSDAKVTGVSVNYQQTFGLGFGLQANYTFAESDSSSGLNLPYLSRDTYNVIPYWEHGDWTVRVNYSYRSKYFTQIGRLQSRDFADAYKQLDLNASYQITDYMGITFGATNLLDSTYRVFSNTRDTPTAFYKNGRGYQAQLNFKF
;
A
#
# COMPACT_ATOMS: atom_id res chain seq x y z
N MET A 1 -39.66 67.40 22.31
CA MET A 1 -40.26 66.11 21.85
C MET A 1 -39.35 65.56 20.81
N ALA A 2 -38.51 64.59 21.17
CA ALA A 2 -37.74 63.80 20.24
C ALA A 2 -37.79 62.38 20.81
N ALA A 3 -38.45 61.49 20.14
CA ALA A 3 -38.60 60.10 20.52
C ALA A 3 -37.34 59.34 20.21
N GLY A 4 -36.75 58.68 21.21
CA GLY A 4 -35.69 57.72 21.04
C GLY A 4 -36.23 56.45 20.41
N GLN A 5 -35.59 55.94 19.39
CA GLN A 5 -35.77 54.61 18.86
C GLN A 5 -34.82 53.69 19.64
N GLU A 6 -35.37 52.77 20.37
CA GLU A 6 -34.68 51.58 20.86
C GLU A 6 -34.31 50.69 19.69
N GLN A 7 -33.04 50.48 19.46
CA GLN A 7 -32.54 49.44 18.59
C GLN A 7 -32.74 48.10 19.32
N GLN A 8 -33.67 47.28 18.84
CA GLN A 8 -33.76 45.88 19.20
C GLN A 8 -32.50 45.14 18.74
N ALA A 9 -31.78 44.58 19.67
CA ALA A 9 -30.70 43.61 19.38
C ALA A 9 -31.31 42.38 18.69
N THR A 10 -30.85 42.10 17.49
CA THR A 10 -31.14 40.88 16.78
C THR A 10 -30.51 39.72 17.56
N PRO A 11 -31.24 38.60 17.76
CA PRO A 11 -30.66 37.42 18.41
C PRO A 11 -29.51 36.88 17.53
N SER A 12 -28.37 36.64 18.14
CA SER A 12 -27.28 35.90 17.52
C SER A 12 -27.80 34.52 17.14
N ALA A 13 -27.67 34.17 15.87
CA ALA A 13 -27.97 32.84 15.36
C ALA A 13 -27.18 31.77 16.14
N PRO A 14 -27.74 30.57 16.36
CA PRO A 14 -27.04 29.50 17.05
C PRO A 14 -25.83 29.07 16.20
N SER A 15 -24.70 28.87 16.86
CA SER A 15 -23.48 28.30 16.25
C SER A 15 -23.82 26.89 15.78
N ALA A 16 -24.26 26.80 14.54
CA ALA A 16 -24.37 25.55 13.84
C ALA A 16 -22.96 24.92 13.76
N THR A 17 -22.84 23.66 14.06
CA THR A 17 -21.85 22.80 13.43
C THR A 17 -21.94 23.16 11.95
N THR A 18 -20.93 23.83 11.43
CA THR A 18 -20.94 24.31 10.06
C THR A 18 -20.96 23.10 9.14
N GLU A 19 -22.16 22.61 8.78
CA GLU A 19 -22.33 22.00 7.48
C GLU A 19 -22.00 23.13 6.52
N LEU A 20 -20.80 23.08 5.96
CA LEU A 20 -20.37 24.03 4.94
C LEU A 20 -21.39 23.91 3.83
N ASP A 21 -22.17 24.98 3.65
CA ASP A 21 -23.09 25.12 2.53
C ASP A 21 -22.41 24.64 1.26
N THR A 22 -23.06 23.77 0.53
CA THR A 22 -22.59 23.15 -0.71
C THR A 22 -22.55 24.21 -1.81
N ILE A 23 -21.63 25.18 -1.68
CA ILE A 23 -21.31 26.08 -2.77
C ILE A 23 -20.67 25.20 -3.84
N THR A 24 -21.23 25.18 -5.02
CA THR A 24 -20.62 24.56 -6.20
C THR A 24 -19.33 25.34 -6.49
N VAL A 25 -18.24 24.88 -5.92
CA VAL A 25 -16.91 25.48 -6.08
C VAL A 25 -16.45 25.16 -7.50
N THR A 26 -16.15 26.19 -8.29
CA THR A 26 -15.64 26.06 -9.67
C THR A 26 -14.24 26.62 -9.73
N GLY A 27 -13.27 25.80 -10.17
CA GLY A 27 -11.87 26.16 -10.32
C GLY A 27 -10.99 25.72 -9.14
N TYR A 28 -9.69 25.69 -9.41
CA TYR A 28 -8.68 25.19 -8.46
C TYR A 28 -8.55 26.08 -7.22
N ARG A 29 -8.59 27.41 -7.41
CA ARG A 29 -8.52 28.37 -6.28
C ARG A 29 -9.68 28.20 -5.32
N ALA A 30 -10.88 28.05 -5.85
CA ALA A 30 -12.07 27.90 -5.02
C ALA A 30 -12.04 26.57 -4.25
N SER A 31 -11.47 25.49 -4.82
CA SER A 31 -11.18 24.24 -4.12
C SER A 31 -10.18 24.44 -2.97
N LEU A 32 -9.10 25.22 -3.19
CA LEU A 32 -8.14 25.57 -2.16
C LEU A 32 -8.77 26.39 -1.03
N GLU A 33 -9.64 27.35 -1.34
CA GLU A 33 -10.39 28.15 -0.34
C GLU A 33 -11.28 27.27 0.53
N LYS A 34 -12.03 26.34 -0.08
CA LYS A 34 -12.86 25.39 0.65
C LYS A 34 -12.02 24.49 1.55
N SER A 35 -10.93 23.94 1.06
CA SER A 35 -10.00 23.11 1.84
C SER A 35 -9.40 23.89 3.02
N GLN A 36 -9.04 25.16 2.80
CA GLN A 36 -8.55 26.08 3.81
C GLN A 36 -9.62 26.39 4.86
N ALA A 37 -10.89 26.56 4.45
CA ALA A 37 -12.01 26.83 5.36
C ALA A 37 -12.27 25.64 6.30
N VAL A 38 -12.22 24.38 5.78
CA VAL A 38 -12.29 23.17 6.59
C VAL A 38 -11.18 23.14 7.63
N LYS A 39 -9.93 23.36 7.22
CA LYS A 39 -8.77 23.40 8.13
C LYS A 39 -8.94 24.46 9.21
N ARG A 40 -9.33 25.69 8.84
CA ARG A 40 -9.46 26.83 9.76
C ARG A 40 -10.56 26.62 10.81
N SER A 41 -11.68 26.03 10.42
CA SER A 41 -12.83 25.80 11.31
C SER A 41 -12.66 24.61 12.25
N ALA A 42 -11.77 23.68 11.96
CA ALA A 42 -11.54 22.46 12.76
C ALA A 42 -11.05 22.80 14.18
N ASN A 43 -11.44 21.97 15.17
CA ASN A 43 -10.93 22.05 16.54
C ASN A 43 -9.59 21.31 16.72
N SER A 44 -9.31 20.36 15.83
CA SER A 44 -8.08 19.55 15.76
C SER A 44 -7.21 19.97 14.56
N ILE A 45 -6.02 19.40 14.41
CA ILE A 45 -5.17 19.64 13.25
C ILE A 45 -5.66 18.76 12.10
N VAL A 46 -6.25 19.41 11.09
CA VAL A 46 -6.87 18.75 9.93
C VAL A 46 -6.35 19.39 8.64
N ASP A 47 -6.08 18.58 7.63
CA ASP A 47 -5.92 19.01 6.25
C ASP A 47 -7.06 18.46 5.41
N ALA A 48 -7.44 19.14 4.33
CA ALA A 48 -8.57 18.72 3.49
C ALA A 48 -8.28 18.91 2.01
N ILE A 49 -8.94 18.12 1.17
CA ILE A 49 -8.96 18.24 -0.29
C ILE A 49 -10.41 18.17 -0.75
N SER A 50 -10.90 19.19 -1.44
CA SER A 50 -12.26 19.23 -1.96
C SER A 50 -12.40 18.47 -3.28
N ALA A 51 -13.63 18.02 -3.56
CA ALA A 51 -13.96 17.22 -4.73
C ALA A 51 -13.62 17.84 -6.09
N GLU A 52 -13.70 19.18 -6.18
CA GLU A 52 -13.40 19.87 -7.43
C GLU A 52 -11.92 19.76 -7.78
N ASP A 53 -11.05 19.78 -6.78
CA ASP A 53 -9.61 19.58 -6.95
C ASP A 53 -9.28 18.13 -7.32
N ILE A 54 -9.88 17.18 -6.64
CA ILE A 54 -9.72 15.75 -6.91
C ILE A 54 -10.12 15.40 -8.35
N GLY A 55 -11.22 15.95 -8.86
CA GLY A 55 -11.70 15.68 -10.22
C GLY A 55 -10.91 16.36 -11.33
N LYS A 56 -10.09 17.37 -11.01
CA LYS A 56 -9.34 18.16 -12.00
C LYS A 56 -7.84 17.88 -12.04
N PHE A 57 -7.32 17.11 -11.08
CA PHE A 57 -5.90 16.74 -11.06
C PHE A 57 -5.70 15.47 -11.91
N PRO A 58 -4.51 15.23 -12.47
CA PRO A 58 -4.21 13.99 -13.20
C PRO A 58 -4.08 12.80 -12.25
N ASP A 59 -4.80 12.87 -11.15
CA ASP A 59 -4.78 11.87 -10.11
C ASP A 59 -5.59 10.67 -10.58
N ILE A 60 -4.93 9.56 -10.66
CA ILE A 60 -5.54 8.28 -11.05
C ILE A 60 -6.30 7.66 -9.88
N ASN A 61 -5.98 8.06 -8.65
CA ASN A 61 -6.67 7.61 -7.43
C ASN A 61 -6.50 8.60 -6.26
N ALA A 62 -7.16 8.30 -5.15
CA ALA A 62 -7.17 9.15 -3.96
C ALA A 62 -5.80 9.31 -3.27
N ALA A 63 -4.86 8.33 -3.37
CA ALA A 63 -3.54 8.45 -2.76
C ALA A 63 -2.70 9.54 -3.43
N GLU A 64 -2.80 9.66 -4.74
CA GLU A 64 -2.09 10.70 -5.49
C GLU A 64 -2.57 12.09 -5.08
N SER A 65 -3.88 12.28 -4.92
CA SER A 65 -4.44 13.53 -4.41
C SER A 65 -3.94 13.84 -2.99
N LEU A 66 -3.96 12.85 -2.10
CA LEU A 66 -3.48 13.02 -0.72
C LEU A 66 -1.99 13.40 -0.66
N SER A 67 -1.18 12.98 -1.64
CA SER A 67 0.25 13.29 -1.68
C SER A 67 0.56 14.79 -1.73
N HIS A 68 -0.42 15.63 -2.11
CA HIS A 68 -0.27 17.09 -2.15
C HIS A 68 -0.37 17.76 -0.78
N LEU A 69 -0.78 17.02 0.26
CA LEU A 69 -0.91 17.55 1.63
C LEU A 69 0.42 17.45 2.40
N PRO A 70 0.70 18.39 3.31
CA PRO A 70 1.90 18.35 4.14
C PRO A 70 1.90 17.11 5.06
N GLY A 71 3.08 16.51 5.28
CA GLY A 71 3.23 15.32 6.11
C GLY A 71 2.77 14.02 5.45
N ILE A 72 2.32 14.05 4.20
CA ILE A 72 1.86 12.86 3.50
C ILE A 72 2.88 12.41 2.46
N SER A 73 3.18 11.12 2.46
CA SER A 73 4.00 10.48 1.43
C SER A 73 3.32 9.21 0.92
N VAL A 74 3.57 8.90 -0.36
CA VAL A 74 2.92 7.81 -1.08
C VAL A 74 3.96 6.81 -1.58
N ASP A 75 3.63 5.53 -1.50
CA ASP A 75 4.44 4.45 -2.08
C ASP A 75 3.94 4.14 -3.51
N ARG A 76 4.90 4.14 -4.47
CA ARG A 76 4.65 3.98 -5.91
C ARG A 76 5.47 2.85 -6.52
N GLN A 77 5.72 1.80 -5.77
CA GLN A 77 6.54 0.67 -6.25
C GLN A 77 6.05 0.08 -7.58
N PHE A 78 4.75 0.09 -7.84
CA PHE A 78 4.14 -0.37 -9.09
C PHE A 78 3.63 0.79 -9.97
N GLY A 79 4.25 1.98 -9.85
CA GLY A 79 3.98 3.16 -10.68
C GLY A 79 2.74 3.97 -10.31
N GLU A 80 1.83 3.43 -9.53
CA GLU A 80 0.62 4.08 -9.03
C GLU A 80 0.70 4.17 -7.51
N GLY A 81 0.17 5.24 -6.92
CA GLY A 81 0.10 5.40 -5.47
C GLY A 81 -0.89 4.42 -4.85
N GLU A 82 -0.39 3.46 -4.09
CA GLU A 82 -1.20 2.41 -3.47
C GLU A 82 -1.39 2.63 -1.96
N LYS A 83 -0.37 3.12 -1.28
CA LYS A 83 -0.30 3.24 0.18
C LYS A 83 0.10 4.65 0.60
N VAL A 84 -0.47 5.11 1.72
CA VAL A 84 -0.27 6.46 2.23
C VAL A 84 0.33 6.42 3.63
N SER A 85 1.47 7.08 3.81
CA SER A 85 2.08 7.38 5.11
C SER A 85 1.71 8.79 5.56
N ILE A 86 1.35 8.96 6.83
CA ILE A 86 1.02 10.26 7.45
C ILE A 86 2.04 10.55 8.54
N ASN A 87 2.67 11.73 8.51
CA ASN A 87 3.70 12.15 9.47
C ASN A 87 4.80 11.09 9.69
N GLY A 88 5.21 10.41 8.59
CA GLY A 88 6.28 9.41 8.60
C GLY A 88 5.93 8.05 9.21
N THR A 89 4.66 7.75 9.46
CA THR A 89 4.25 6.43 9.99
C THR A 89 4.05 5.41 8.87
N ASP A 90 4.22 4.12 9.20
CA ASP A 90 3.87 3.01 8.31
C ASP A 90 2.42 3.13 7.84
N PRO A 91 2.08 2.94 6.56
CA PRO A 91 0.71 2.95 6.05
C PRO A 91 -0.27 2.07 6.83
N ALA A 92 0.19 0.96 7.39
CA ALA A 92 -0.64 0.07 8.23
C ALA A 92 -1.02 0.70 9.58
N LEU A 93 -0.35 1.78 10.00
CA LEU A 93 -0.63 2.54 11.22
C LEU A 93 -1.52 3.77 10.97
N ASN A 94 -2.12 3.88 9.78
CA ASN A 94 -3.06 4.93 9.40
C ASN A 94 -4.44 4.32 9.10
N ARG A 95 -5.49 5.07 9.37
CA ARG A 95 -6.86 4.59 9.18
C ARG A 95 -7.56 5.33 8.05
N VAL A 96 -8.38 4.61 7.29
CA VAL A 96 -9.26 5.17 6.26
C VAL A 96 -10.70 4.87 6.60
N LEU A 97 -11.53 5.90 6.58
CA LEU A 97 -12.96 5.80 6.80
C LEU A 97 -13.71 6.34 5.58
N LEU A 98 -14.74 5.64 5.13
CA LEU A 98 -15.67 6.10 4.12
C LEU A 98 -16.97 6.54 4.82
N ASN A 99 -17.31 7.82 4.71
CA ASN A 99 -18.45 8.41 5.44
C ASN A 99 -18.43 8.13 6.96
N GLY A 100 -17.22 8.11 7.55
CA GLY A 100 -17.01 7.85 8.97
C GLY A 100 -17.00 6.35 9.38
N GLN A 101 -17.07 5.43 8.43
CA GLN A 101 -17.06 3.99 8.68
C GLN A 101 -15.88 3.31 7.97
N THR A 102 -15.39 2.22 8.55
CA THR A 102 -14.34 1.41 7.92
C THR A 102 -14.81 0.88 6.57
N ILE A 103 -13.89 0.83 5.61
CA ILE A 103 -14.09 0.15 4.33
C ILE A 103 -13.13 -1.04 4.23
N ALA A 104 -13.68 -2.21 3.93
CA ALA A 104 -12.88 -3.42 3.74
C ALA A 104 -11.95 -3.27 2.53
N SER A 105 -10.74 -3.77 2.65
CA SER A 105 -9.71 -3.71 1.62
C SER A 105 -9.28 -5.10 1.20
N GLY A 106 -9.20 -5.33 -0.11
CA GLY A 106 -8.67 -6.54 -0.71
C GLY A 106 -7.37 -6.26 -1.46
N ASP A 107 -6.48 -7.24 -1.48
CA ASP A 107 -5.23 -7.19 -2.23
C ASP A 107 -5.29 -8.10 -3.45
N TRP A 108 -4.59 -7.73 -4.51
CA TRP A 108 -4.49 -8.52 -5.74
C TRP A 108 -3.50 -9.71 -5.65
N GLY A 109 -2.82 -9.88 -4.51
CA GLY A 109 -1.97 -11.05 -4.20
C GLY A 109 -0.60 -11.07 -4.88
N GLY A 110 -0.21 -9.99 -5.53
CA GLY A 110 1.09 -9.88 -6.18
C GLY A 110 2.09 -8.99 -5.44
N ASN A 111 1.62 -8.25 -4.44
CA ASN A 111 2.50 -7.50 -3.56
C ASN A 111 2.85 -8.38 -2.34
N PRO A 112 4.09 -8.84 -2.19
CA PRO A 112 4.47 -9.76 -1.11
C PRO A 112 4.36 -9.16 0.30
N THR A 113 4.15 -7.85 0.40
CA THR A 113 4.13 -7.14 1.69
C THR A 113 2.74 -6.91 2.26
N ASP A 114 1.64 -7.33 1.59
CA ASP A 114 0.32 -6.86 2.02
C ASP A 114 -0.89 -7.77 1.70
N THR A 115 -0.76 -9.06 1.69
CA THR A 115 -1.87 -9.98 1.37
C THR A 115 -2.98 -10.05 2.43
N SER A 116 -2.75 -9.51 3.63
CA SER A 116 -3.70 -9.55 4.75
C SER A 116 -3.46 -8.44 5.78
N GLY A 117 -3.02 -7.28 5.29
CA GLY A 117 -2.73 -6.11 6.11
C GLY A 117 -3.99 -5.31 6.48
N ARG A 118 -3.81 -4.34 7.38
CA ARG A 118 -4.82 -3.32 7.69
C ARG A 118 -4.72 -2.10 6.77
N THR A 119 -3.80 -2.14 5.80
CA THR A 119 -3.55 -1.04 4.87
C THR A 119 -4.66 -0.95 3.84
N PHE A 120 -5.24 0.22 3.71
CA PHE A 120 -6.25 0.45 2.68
C PHE A 120 -5.58 0.62 1.30
N ASN A 121 -6.11 -0.06 0.30
CA ASN A 121 -5.67 0.10 -1.09
C ASN A 121 -6.40 1.27 -1.77
N TYR A 122 -5.74 2.42 -1.85
CA TYR A 122 -6.32 3.64 -2.41
C TYR A 122 -6.57 3.56 -3.92
N THR A 123 -5.97 2.61 -4.64
CA THR A 123 -6.23 2.42 -6.07
C THR A 123 -7.68 2.00 -6.37
N LEU A 124 -8.40 1.54 -5.34
CA LEU A 124 -9.81 1.18 -5.45
C LEU A 124 -10.76 2.39 -5.43
N LEU A 125 -10.33 3.54 -4.87
CA LEU A 125 -11.16 4.75 -4.80
C LEU A 125 -10.92 5.65 -6.02
N SER A 126 -11.89 5.67 -6.89
CA SER A 126 -11.91 6.61 -8.03
C SER A 126 -12.21 8.03 -7.56
N PRO A 127 -11.46 9.05 -8.02
CA PRO A 127 -11.68 10.45 -7.63
C PRO A 127 -13.10 10.96 -7.86
N GLU A 128 -13.80 10.41 -8.84
CA GLU A 128 -15.15 10.85 -9.25
C GLU A 128 -16.22 10.60 -8.18
N ILE A 129 -16.04 9.57 -7.33
CA ILE A 129 -17.00 9.27 -6.26
C ILE A 129 -16.77 10.11 -5.00
N ILE A 130 -15.64 10.80 -4.91
CA ILE A 130 -15.22 11.52 -3.72
C ILE A 130 -15.78 12.94 -3.71
N GLY A 131 -16.42 13.34 -2.61
CA GLY A 131 -16.90 14.69 -2.37
C GLY A 131 -15.87 15.56 -1.63
N LEU A 132 -15.25 15.01 -0.60
CA LEU A 132 -14.27 15.65 0.26
C LEU A 132 -13.37 14.57 0.88
N MET A 133 -12.10 14.84 1.05
CA MET A 133 -11.21 14.08 1.92
C MET A 133 -10.68 14.97 3.04
N GLU A 134 -10.78 14.49 4.26
CA GLU A 134 -10.20 15.14 5.45
C GLU A 134 -9.13 14.23 6.03
N VAL A 135 -8.01 14.80 6.41
CA VAL A 135 -6.90 14.11 7.09
C VAL A 135 -6.77 14.65 8.50
N TYR A 136 -7.29 13.91 9.45
CA TYR A 136 -7.14 14.20 10.88
C TYR A 136 -5.77 13.71 11.34
N LYS A 137 -4.83 14.65 11.51
CA LYS A 137 -3.49 14.38 12.03
C LYS A 137 -3.48 14.24 13.56
N THR A 138 -4.47 14.85 14.21
CA THR A 138 -4.68 14.72 15.64
C THR A 138 -6.03 14.09 15.93
N PRO A 139 -6.10 13.15 16.91
CA PRO A 139 -7.32 12.40 17.18
C PRO A 139 -8.35 13.21 17.95
N GLU A 140 -9.62 12.88 17.73
CA GLU A 140 -10.76 13.27 18.57
C GLU A 140 -11.44 12.02 19.09
N ALA A 141 -11.96 12.04 20.34
CA ALA A 141 -12.57 10.86 20.96
C ALA A 141 -13.76 10.29 20.16
N ARG A 142 -14.47 11.15 19.40
CA ARG A 142 -15.61 10.76 18.54
C ARG A 142 -15.19 10.01 17.27
N ILE A 143 -13.93 10.13 16.84
CA ILE A 143 -13.41 9.46 15.66
C ILE A 143 -12.88 8.08 16.06
N ASP A 144 -13.10 7.08 15.20
CA ASP A 144 -12.62 5.73 15.44
C ASP A 144 -11.11 5.68 15.65
N GLU A 145 -10.70 4.92 16.63
CA GLU A 145 -9.30 4.61 16.91
C GLU A 145 -8.70 3.69 15.83
N GLY A 146 -7.41 3.45 15.92
CA GLY A 146 -6.68 2.53 15.01
C GLY A 146 -5.67 3.25 14.12
N SER A 147 -5.26 4.47 14.50
CA SER A 147 -4.17 5.16 13.81
C SER A 147 -3.20 5.84 14.78
N ILE A 148 -1.91 5.80 14.44
CA ILE A 148 -0.84 6.56 15.10
C ILE A 148 -0.51 7.82 14.30
N GLY A 149 -0.43 7.72 12.98
CA GLY A 149 -0.09 8.83 12.11
C GLY A 149 -1.24 9.78 11.84
N GLY A 150 -2.42 9.24 11.56
CA GLY A 150 -3.63 10.01 11.27
C GLY A 150 -4.75 9.18 10.65
N THR A 151 -5.92 9.79 10.58
CA THR A 151 -7.13 9.18 10.00
C THR A 151 -7.58 9.97 8.78
N VAL A 152 -7.75 9.30 7.65
CA VAL A 152 -8.33 9.85 6.42
C VAL A 152 -9.82 9.54 6.41
N ILE A 153 -10.66 10.58 6.33
CA ILE A 153 -12.10 10.43 6.17
C ILE A 153 -12.48 10.85 4.75
N VAL A 154 -12.97 9.91 3.98
CA VAL A 154 -13.46 10.12 2.62
C VAL A 154 -14.96 10.28 2.66
N HIS A 155 -15.45 11.44 2.26
CA HIS A 155 -16.87 11.73 2.14
C HIS A 155 -17.33 11.56 0.69
N THR A 156 -18.32 10.72 0.48
CA THR A 156 -18.92 10.57 -0.84
C THR A 156 -19.97 11.66 -1.09
N ARG A 157 -20.28 11.91 -2.35
CA ARG A 157 -21.29 12.90 -2.75
C ARG A 157 -22.69 12.46 -2.31
N LYS A 158 -23.49 13.40 -1.83
CA LYS A 158 -24.90 13.18 -1.46
C LYS A 158 -25.85 13.85 -2.47
N PRO A 159 -27.02 13.27 -2.77
CA PRO A 159 -27.91 13.80 -3.81
C PRO A 159 -28.52 15.17 -3.50
N LEU A 160 -28.89 15.46 -2.24
CA LEU A 160 -29.45 16.75 -1.87
C LEU A 160 -28.43 17.89 -1.89
N ASP A 161 -27.14 17.57 -1.81
CA ASP A 161 -26.04 18.55 -1.87
C ASP A 161 -25.74 19.01 -3.31
N LEU A 162 -26.30 18.33 -4.32
CA LEU A 162 -26.08 18.65 -5.73
C LEU A 162 -27.27 19.44 -6.30
N PRO A 163 -27.05 20.25 -7.34
CA PRO A 163 -28.16 20.87 -8.07
C PRO A 163 -29.17 19.82 -8.58
N LYS A 164 -30.44 20.22 -8.74
CA LYS A 164 -31.48 19.34 -9.27
C LYS A 164 -31.10 18.85 -10.67
N ASN A 165 -31.29 17.54 -10.92
CA ASN A 165 -31.00 16.92 -12.22
C ASN A 165 -29.54 17.06 -12.68
N THR A 166 -28.58 16.94 -11.79
CA THR A 166 -27.16 16.98 -12.14
C THR A 166 -26.76 15.75 -12.94
N ILE A 167 -26.20 15.95 -14.11
CA ILE A 167 -25.53 14.93 -14.93
C ILE A 167 -24.08 15.34 -15.11
N ARG A 168 -23.15 14.46 -14.77
CA ARG A 168 -21.72 14.67 -15.02
C ARG A 168 -21.14 13.39 -15.61
N GLY A 169 -20.12 13.52 -16.41
CA GLY A 169 -19.46 12.36 -16.99
C GLY A 169 -18.14 12.72 -17.63
N SER A 170 -17.37 11.68 -17.92
CA SER A 170 -16.12 11.83 -18.64
C SER A 170 -15.89 10.65 -19.58
N ILE A 171 -15.22 10.91 -20.69
CA ILE A 171 -14.69 9.88 -21.61
C ILE A 171 -13.26 10.26 -21.89
N GLY A 172 -12.36 9.31 -21.73
CA GLY A 172 -10.94 9.55 -21.88
C GLY A 172 -10.19 8.34 -22.38
N TYR A 173 -8.90 8.55 -22.57
CA TYR A 173 -7.94 7.54 -22.99
C TYR A 173 -6.66 7.71 -22.19
N ASN A 174 -6.10 6.61 -21.68
CA ASN A 174 -4.81 6.58 -21.03
C ASN A 174 -3.80 5.77 -21.86
N TYR A 175 -2.52 6.07 -21.69
CA TYR A 175 -1.43 5.43 -22.39
C TYR A 175 -0.20 5.35 -21.46
N ASN A 176 0.51 4.23 -21.47
CA ASN A 176 1.78 4.07 -20.78
C ASN A 176 2.90 3.79 -21.80
N ASP A 177 3.99 4.57 -21.73
CA ASP A 177 5.07 4.50 -22.72
C ASP A 177 5.93 3.24 -22.63
N ARG A 178 5.91 2.54 -21.50
CA ARG A 178 6.69 1.31 -21.31
C ARG A 178 5.92 0.06 -21.71
N SER A 179 4.61 0.04 -21.54
CA SER A 179 3.76 -1.02 -22.12
C SER A 179 3.46 -0.79 -23.61
N GLU A 180 3.61 0.45 -24.09
CA GLU A 180 3.22 0.91 -25.41
C GLU A 180 1.72 0.68 -25.69
N GLU A 181 0.91 0.57 -24.62
CA GLU A 181 -0.52 0.27 -24.68
C GLU A 181 -1.34 1.43 -24.14
N GLY A 182 -2.52 1.61 -24.72
CA GLY A 182 -3.47 2.60 -24.27
C GLY A 182 -4.90 2.06 -24.22
N ASN A 183 -5.72 2.62 -23.32
CA ASN A 183 -7.04 2.11 -23.05
C ASN A 183 -8.06 3.21 -22.79
N PRO A 184 -9.34 2.96 -23.12
CA PRO A 184 -10.42 3.87 -22.77
C PRO A 184 -10.69 3.88 -21.27
N ARG A 185 -11.13 5.05 -20.77
CA ARG A 185 -11.68 5.24 -19.42
C ARG A 185 -12.91 6.12 -19.49
N GLY A 186 -13.73 6.06 -18.45
CA GLY A 186 -14.90 6.93 -18.39
C GLY A 186 -15.62 6.88 -17.07
N SER A 187 -16.42 7.90 -16.83
CA SER A 187 -17.29 7.99 -15.67
C SER A 187 -18.64 8.62 -16.04
N ALA A 188 -19.67 8.28 -15.27
CA ALA A 188 -20.99 8.91 -15.37
C ALA A 188 -21.58 9.04 -13.97
N LEU A 189 -22.18 10.19 -13.66
CA LEU A 189 -22.92 10.47 -12.45
C LEU A 189 -24.25 11.11 -12.83
N TRP A 190 -25.32 10.58 -12.26
CA TRP A 190 -26.63 11.20 -12.29
C TRP A 190 -27.12 11.39 -10.86
N SER A 191 -27.59 12.60 -10.58
CA SER A 191 -28.24 12.94 -9.30
C SER A 191 -29.52 13.68 -9.53
N TRP A 192 -30.53 13.30 -8.79
CA TRP A 192 -31.86 13.91 -8.81
C TRP A 192 -32.32 14.20 -7.39
N LYS A 193 -33.05 15.30 -7.23
CA LYS A 193 -33.83 15.62 -6.02
C LYS A 193 -35.20 16.19 -6.39
N ASN A 194 -36.18 15.97 -5.51
CA ASN A 194 -37.50 16.56 -5.67
C ASN A 194 -37.50 18.09 -5.44
N ASP A 195 -38.61 18.76 -5.78
CA ASP A 195 -38.71 20.22 -5.68
C ASP A 195 -38.61 20.72 -4.24
N ASP A 196 -39.12 19.96 -3.27
CA ASP A 196 -39.09 20.29 -1.85
C ASP A 196 -37.75 19.95 -1.17
N GLU A 197 -36.78 19.41 -1.92
CA GLU A 197 -35.47 18.97 -1.43
C GLU A 197 -35.53 17.98 -0.24
N THR A 198 -36.61 17.22 -0.16
CA THR A 198 -36.86 16.24 0.90
C THR A 198 -36.40 14.83 0.53
N PHE A 199 -36.29 14.54 -0.78
CA PHE A 199 -35.84 13.26 -1.27
C PHE A 199 -34.91 13.41 -2.47
N GLY A 200 -33.80 12.66 -2.44
CA GLY A 200 -32.84 12.64 -3.53
C GLY A 200 -32.26 11.26 -3.76
N ALA A 201 -31.83 11.03 -5.00
CA ALA A 201 -31.17 9.81 -5.44
C ALA A 201 -29.96 10.15 -6.30
N LEU A 202 -28.87 9.40 -6.11
CA LEU A 202 -27.64 9.54 -6.87
C LEU A 202 -27.17 8.15 -7.29
N ILE A 203 -26.69 8.04 -8.52
CA ILE A 203 -25.94 6.89 -9.02
C ILE A 203 -24.70 7.39 -9.76
N SER A 204 -23.56 6.74 -9.52
CA SER A 204 -22.31 6.99 -10.22
C SER A 204 -21.67 5.68 -10.65
N ALA A 205 -21.16 5.65 -11.88
CA ALA A 205 -20.43 4.53 -12.44
C ALA A 205 -19.10 4.98 -13.00
N THR A 206 -18.05 4.20 -12.81
CA THR A 206 -16.70 4.46 -13.30
C THR A 206 -16.12 3.21 -13.96
N HIS A 207 -15.33 3.41 -15.00
CA HIS A 207 -14.56 2.35 -15.63
C HIS A 207 -13.19 2.90 -16.05
N ASP A 208 -12.12 2.21 -15.66
CA ASP A 208 -10.75 2.54 -16.02
C ASP A 208 -9.98 1.25 -16.33
N LYS A 209 -9.30 1.23 -17.45
CA LYS A 209 -8.41 0.14 -17.83
C LYS A 209 -7.03 0.70 -18.13
N GLN A 210 -5.99 0.03 -17.64
CA GLN A 210 -4.59 0.37 -17.86
C GLN A 210 -3.79 -0.90 -18.09
N ASP A 211 -2.93 -0.87 -19.09
CA ASP A 211 -1.91 -1.90 -19.30
C ASP A 211 -0.54 -1.33 -18.90
N LEU A 212 0.11 -2.01 -17.99
CA LEU A 212 1.38 -1.60 -17.40
C LEU A 212 2.47 -2.61 -17.72
N ALA A 213 3.67 -2.12 -17.98
CA ALA A 213 4.87 -2.92 -18.05
C ALA A 213 5.90 -2.36 -17.06
N ARG A 214 6.51 -3.25 -16.28
CA ARG A 214 7.60 -2.91 -15.36
C ARG A 214 8.81 -3.74 -15.68
N ALA A 215 9.94 -3.07 -15.90
CA ALA A 215 11.24 -3.70 -15.94
C ALA A 215 11.88 -3.67 -14.56
N GLY A 216 12.59 -4.73 -14.19
CA GLY A 216 13.32 -4.82 -12.94
C GLY A 216 14.66 -5.52 -13.06
N ILE A 217 15.66 -5.04 -12.32
CA ILE A 217 16.86 -5.78 -11.97
C ILE A 217 16.75 -6.07 -10.48
N GLU A 218 16.82 -7.34 -10.09
CA GLU A 218 16.54 -7.77 -8.71
C GLU A 218 17.69 -8.59 -8.17
N TYR A 219 17.99 -8.42 -6.87
CA TYR A 219 18.97 -9.18 -6.12
C TYR A 219 18.26 -9.91 -4.96
N PHE A 220 18.56 -11.20 -4.78
CA PHE A 220 17.85 -12.03 -3.81
C PHE A 220 18.46 -12.01 -2.39
N GLY A 221 19.08 -10.90 -2.02
CA GLY A 221 19.84 -10.74 -0.78
C GLY A 221 21.32 -11.10 -0.97
N TYR A 222 22.05 -11.12 0.13
CA TYR A 222 23.50 -11.32 0.15
C TYR A 222 23.88 -12.34 1.22
N THR A 223 24.75 -13.26 0.86
CA THR A 223 25.39 -14.20 1.78
C THR A 223 26.89 -13.94 1.87
N THR A 224 27.64 -14.75 2.59
CA THR A 224 29.12 -14.66 2.67
C THR A 224 29.79 -15.48 1.57
N GLY A 225 31.02 -15.12 1.20
CA GLY A 225 31.80 -15.83 0.19
C GLY A 225 32.55 -17.05 0.70
N GLU A 226 32.22 -17.57 1.87
CA GLU A 226 32.90 -18.73 2.51
C GLU A 226 32.93 -19.99 1.62
N GLY A 227 31.97 -20.16 0.73
CA GLY A 227 31.91 -21.29 -0.21
C GLY A 227 32.81 -21.14 -1.45
N ILE A 228 33.43 -19.98 -1.69
CA ILE A 228 34.30 -19.73 -2.85
C ILE A 228 35.61 -20.50 -2.64
N PRO A 229 36.08 -21.29 -3.63
CA PRO A 229 37.29 -22.08 -3.49
C PRO A 229 38.58 -21.24 -3.29
N ALA A 230 39.49 -21.71 -2.46
CA ALA A 230 40.80 -21.09 -2.29
C ALA A 230 41.64 -21.07 -3.60
N SER A 231 41.30 -21.91 -4.57
CA SER A 231 41.90 -21.95 -5.90
C SER A 231 41.39 -20.87 -6.85
N ALA A 232 40.29 -20.17 -6.49
CA ALA A 232 39.75 -19.09 -7.30
C ALA A 232 40.71 -17.90 -7.37
N THR A 233 40.80 -17.27 -8.54
CA THR A 233 41.57 -16.03 -8.72
C THR A 233 40.79 -14.85 -8.18
N ILE A 234 41.26 -14.30 -7.03
CA ILE A 234 40.62 -13.16 -6.37
C ILE A 234 41.38 -11.88 -6.71
N THR A 235 40.63 -10.86 -7.13
CA THR A 235 41.15 -9.51 -7.42
C THR A 235 40.32 -8.47 -6.64
N GLY A 236 40.80 -7.22 -6.61
CA GLY A 236 40.05 -6.10 -6.00
C GLY A 236 40.85 -5.33 -4.97
N ASP A 237 40.20 -4.88 -3.89
CA ASP A 237 40.77 -3.98 -2.87
C ASP A 237 41.51 -4.69 -1.73
N GLY A 238 41.68 -6.02 -1.79
CA GLY A 238 42.32 -6.82 -0.76
C GLY A 238 41.39 -7.25 0.40
N SER A 239 40.10 -6.98 0.33
CA SER A 239 39.13 -7.50 1.29
C SER A 239 39.08 -9.03 1.24
N ASP A 240 38.89 -9.66 2.40
CA ASP A 240 38.78 -11.12 2.50
C ASP A 240 37.50 -11.63 1.81
N VAL A 241 37.64 -12.49 0.79
CA VAL A 241 36.53 -13.03 0.03
C VAL A 241 35.59 -13.90 0.86
N ALA A 242 36.09 -14.60 1.88
CA ALA A 242 35.27 -15.48 2.71
C ALA A 242 34.23 -14.70 3.50
N THR A 243 34.55 -13.49 3.92
CA THR A 243 33.64 -12.60 4.67
C THR A 243 32.93 -11.59 3.78
N ALA A 244 33.34 -11.45 2.50
CA ALA A 244 32.72 -10.55 1.54
C ALA A 244 31.29 -10.98 1.22
N ARG A 245 30.44 -10.02 0.92
CA ARG A 245 29.04 -10.26 0.57
C ARG A 245 28.88 -10.68 -0.88
N VAL A 246 28.31 -11.84 -1.11
CA VAL A 246 28.00 -12.40 -2.44
C VAL A 246 26.50 -12.26 -2.69
N PRO A 247 26.04 -11.76 -3.85
CA PRO A 247 24.61 -11.75 -4.17
C PRO A 247 24.07 -13.19 -4.23
N ALA A 248 23.00 -13.47 -3.50
CA ALA A 248 22.38 -14.79 -3.49
C ALA A 248 21.74 -15.13 -4.85
N GLY A 249 21.30 -14.13 -5.58
CA GLY A 249 20.84 -14.23 -6.96
C GLY A 249 20.75 -12.86 -7.60
N ILE A 250 20.90 -12.80 -8.92
CA ILE A 250 20.73 -11.59 -9.76
C ILE A 250 19.77 -11.92 -10.88
N SER A 251 18.70 -11.13 -11.00
CA SER A 251 17.59 -11.35 -11.93
C SER A 251 17.34 -10.14 -12.81
N SER A 252 16.93 -10.40 -14.05
CA SER A 252 16.12 -9.45 -14.84
C SER A 252 14.67 -9.90 -14.85
N ALA A 253 13.77 -8.99 -14.47
CA ALA A 253 12.35 -9.26 -14.37
C ALA A 253 11.55 -8.41 -15.38
N PHE A 254 10.60 -9.06 -16.03
CA PHE A 254 9.63 -8.46 -16.93
C PHE A 254 8.22 -8.71 -16.37
N PHE A 255 7.59 -7.68 -15.89
CA PHE A 255 6.26 -7.74 -15.32
C PHE A 255 5.27 -6.97 -16.19
N GLN A 256 4.20 -7.63 -16.61
CA GLN A 256 3.09 -7.06 -17.36
C GLN A 256 1.81 -7.20 -16.56
N GLN A 257 1.01 -6.14 -16.46
CA GLN A 257 -0.26 -6.19 -15.74
C GLN A 257 -1.34 -5.40 -16.46
N THR A 258 -2.50 -6.01 -16.61
CA THR A 258 -3.74 -5.32 -16.97
C THR A 258 -4.50 -4.99 -15.67
N ARG A 259 -4.72 -3.70 -15.42
CA ARG A 259 -5.56 -3.17 -14.34
C ARG A 259 -6.88 -2.69 -14.93
N GLU A 260 -7.96 -3.41 -14.68
CA GLU A 260 -9.31 -3.03 -15.12
C GLU A 260 -10.18 -2.80 -13.89
N ARG A 261 -10.59 -1.57 -13.66
CA ARG A 261 -11.38 -1.17 -12.47
C ARG A 261 -12.74 -0.67 -12.90
N SER A 262 -13.79 -1.16 -12.23
CA SER A 262 -15.16 -0.68 -12.40
C SER A 262 -15.76 -0.41 -11.04
N GLY A 263 -16.34 0.77 -10.87
CA GLY A 263 -17.01 1.22 -9.66
C GLY A 263 -18.47 1.56 -9.90
N LEU A 264 -19.32 1.24 -8.94
CA LEU A 264 -20.70 1.65 -8.89
C LEU A 264 -21.01 2.19 -7.49
N GLN A 265 -21.50 3.40 -7.39
CA GLN A 265 -21.98 4.02 -6.15
C GLN A 265 -23.45 4.39 -6.29
N GLY A 266 -24.22 4.12 -5.24
CA GLY A 266 -25.58 4.60 -5.10
C GLY A 266 -25.79 5.33 -3.78
N ALA A 267 -26.57 6.38 -3.78
CA ALA A 267 -27.00 7.06 -2.56
C ALA A 267 -28.47 7.47 -2.65
N LEU A 268 -29.20 7.22 -1.56
CA LEU A 268 -30.54 7.73 -1.33
C LEU A 268 -30.54 8.58 -0.08
N GLN A 269 -31.12 9.78 -0.16
CA GLN A 269 -31.22 10.71 0.95
C GLN A 269 -32.69 11.11 1.10
N TRP A 270 -33.21 10.98 2.32
CA TRP A 270 -34.61 11.26 2.62
C TRP A 270 -34.75 12.07 3.90
N LYS A 271 -35.32 13.25 3.77
CA LYS A 271 -35.66 14.18 4.86
C LYS A 271 -37.20 14.27 4.98
N PRO A 272 -37.87 13.34 5.68
CA PRO A 272 -39.36 13.36 5.81
C PRO A 272 -39.87 14.59 6.55
N ASN A 273 -39.02 15.23 7.34
CA ASN A 273 -39.25 16.48 8.06
C ASN A 273 -37.92 17.11 8.44
N GLU A 274 -37.95 18.31 9.02
CA GLU A 274 -36.75 19.06 9.42
C GLU A 274 -35.91 18.35 10.49
N GLN A 275 -36.49 17.42 11.24
CA GLN A 275 -35.80 16.71 12.33
C GLN A 275 -35.14 15.41 11.89
N ASN A 276 -35.61 14.78 10.83
CA ASN A 276 -35.16 13.44 10.45
C ASN A 276 -34.50 13.44 9.07
N GLU A 277 -33.30 12.85 9.01
CA GLU A 277 -32.60 12.58 7.76
C GLU A 277 -32.15 11.11 7.72
N PHE A 278 -32.46 10.43 6.63
CA PHE A 278 -31.99 9.08 6.34
C PHE A 278 -31.07 9.10 5.13
N ASN A 279 -29.91 8.47 5.27
CA ASN A 279 -28.92 8.32 4.21
C ASN A 279 -28.62 6.82 4.02
N LEU A 280 -28.96 6.28 2.85
CA LEU A 280 -28.55 4.94 2.42
C LEU A 280 -27.47 5.08 1.36
N THR A 281 -26.28 4.56 1.62
CA THR A 281 -25.16 4.59 0.67
C THR A 281 -24.70 3.18 0.38
N GLY A 282 -24.48 2.88 -0.90
CA GLY A 282 -23.93 1.62 -1.37
C GLY A 282 -22.75 1.85 -2.30
N LEU A 283 -21.71 1.00 -2.18
CA LEU A 283 -20.52 1.02 -3.02
C LEU A 283 -20.20 -0.41 -3.47
N TYR A 284 -19.92 -0.56 -4.76
CA TYR A 284 -19.41 -1.77 -5.36
C TYR A 284 -18.23 -1.44 -6.26
N ILE A 285 -17.05 -1.99 -5.95
CA ILE A 285 -15.85 -1.83 -6.76
C ILE A 285 -15.34 -3.21 -7.14
N LYS A 286 -15.00 -3.39 -8.40
CA LYS A 286 -14.35 -4.58 -8.93
C LYS A 286 -13.12 -4.18 -9.71
N GLY A 287 -11.96 -4.69 -9.29
CA GLY A 287 -10.69 -4.54 -9.98
C GLY A 287 -10.17 -5.89 -10.45
N LYS A 288 -9.80 -6.01 -11.73
CA LYS A 288 -9.02 -7.13 -12.25
C LYS A 288 -7.56 -6.68 -12.34
N TYR A 289 -6.65 -7.49 -11.86
CA TYR A 289 -5.20 -7.23 -11.80
C TYR A 289 -4.42 -8.41 -12.36
N ASN A 290 -4.90 -8.92 -13.52
CA ASN A 290 -4.23 -10.04 -14.15
C ASN A 290 -2.82 -9.65 -14.55
N ASN A 291 -1.84 -10.48 -14.20
CA ASN A 291 -0.45 -10.16 -14.45
C ASN A 291 0.36 -11.37 -14.92
N PHE A 292 1.34 -11.10 -15.76
CA PHE A 292 2.30 -12.07 -16.24
C PHE A 292 3.70 -11.58 -15.88
N SER A 293 4.37 -12.29 -14.99
CA SER A 293 5.73 -12.00 -14.56
C SER A 293 6.65 -13.08 -15.07
N GLN A 294 7.74 -12.67 -15.71
CA GLN A 294 8.82 -13.56 -16.11
C GLN A 294 10.12 -13.02 -15.54
N ALA A 295 10.96 -13.88 -14.99
CA ALA A 295 12.22 -13.49 -14.40
C ALA A 295 13.29 -14.52 -14.70
N ARG A 296 14.38 -14.09 -15.33
CA ARG A 296 15.55 -14.93 -15.56
C ARG A 296 16.65 -14.52 -14.60
N TYR A 297 17.20 -15.49 -13.89
CA TYR A 297 18.22 -15.19 -12.89
C TYR A 297 19.31 -16.22 -12.77
N VAL A 298 20.52 -15.73 -12.43
CA VAL A 298 21.65 -16.51 -11.94
C VAL A 298 21.57 -16.58 -10.42
N CYS A 299 22.04 -17.68 -9.84
CA CYS A 299 21.96 -17.90 -8.41
C CYS A 299 23.30 -18.40 -7.83
N PRO A 300 24.26 -17.53 -7.51
CA PRO A 300 25.54 -17.93 -6.91
C PRO A 300 25.41 -18.75 -5.63
N ASN A 301 24.38 -18.49 -4.82
CA ASN A 301 24.11 -19.20 -3.56
C ASN A 301 23.30 -20.50 -3.71
N CYS A 302 22.78 -20.79 -4.90
CA CYS A 302 22.02 -22.00 -5.14
C CYS A 302 22.92 -23.24 -5.25
N SER A 303 22.31 -24.43 -5.12
CA SER A 303 22.96 -25.72 -5.30
C SER A 303 22.22 -26.56 -6.31
N SER A 304 22.95 -27.41 -7.01
CA SER A 304 22.43 -28.42 -7.93
C SER A 304 22.83 -29.81 -7.47
N PRO A 305 22.06 -30.87 -7.78
CA PRO A 305 22.50 -32.23 -7.58
C PRO A 305 23.79 -32.51 -8.36
N ALA A 306 24.69 -33.27 -7.75
CA ALA A 306 25.93 -33.70 -8.43
C ALA A 306 25.58 -34.49 -9.68
N ALA A 307 26.23 -34.17 -10.84
CA ALA A 307 25.96 -34.80 -12.13
C ALA A 307 26.37 -36.28 -12.17
N ASP A 308 27.31 -36.69 -11.32
CA ASP A 308 27.76 -38.08 -11.19
C ASP A 308 26.76 -39.01 -10.50
N GLY A 309 25.61 -38.46 -10.06
CA GLY A 309 24.56 -39.17 -9.34
C GLY A 309 24.94 -39.60 -7.93
N SER A 310 25.99 -39.04 -7.34
CA SER A 310 26.36 -39.35 -5.96
C SER A 310 25.26 -39.05 -4.95
N LEU A 311 25.12 -39.97 -3.98
CA LEU A 311 24.11 -39.90 -2.94
C LEU A 311 24.73 -39.76 -1.55
N ASN A 312 24.09 -39.02 -0.68
CA ASN A 312 24.35 -38.97 0.74
C ASN A 312 23.99 -40.33 1.41
N PRO A 313 24.47 -40.62 2.63
CA PRO A 313 24.10 -41.86 3.34
C PRO A 313 22.61 -42.08 3.57
N ASP A 314 21.79 -41.06 3.53
CA ASP A 314 20.34 -41.07 3.63
C ASP A 314 19.63 -41.31 2.28
N GLY A 315 20.38 -41.48 1.19
CA GLY A 315 19.88 -41.67 -0.17
C GLY A 315 19.50 -40.39 -0.88
N SER A 316 19.71 -39.22 -0.29
CA SER A 316 19.48 -37.93 -0.96
C SER A 316 20.65 -37.60 -1.91
N PRO A 317 20.39 -36.87 -3.05
CA PRO A 317 21.48 -36.43 -3.93
C PRO A 317 22.42 -35.48 -3.24
N VAL A 318 23.75 -35.69 -3.44
CA VAL A 318 24.77 -34.73 -3.03
C VAL A 318 24.53 -33.41 -3.76
N GLN A 319 24.53 -32.29 -3.02
CA GLN A 319 24.29 -30.96 -3.57
C GLN A 319 25.62 -30.22 -3.76
N ILE A 320 25.83 -29.67 -4.94
CA ILE A 320 27.00 -28.83 -5.25
C ILE A 320 26.55 -27.39 -5.31
N SER A 321 27.10 -26.55 -4.41
CA SER A 321 26.80 -25.10 -4.42
C SER A 321 27.50 -24.43 -5.61
N ASN A 322 26.80 -23.51 -6.29
CA ASN A 322 27.37 -22.69 -7.36
C ASN A 322 28.61 -21.88 -6.90
N MET A 323 28.69 -21.52 -5.62
CA MET A 323 29.87 -20.84 -5.08
C MET A 323 31.16 -21.67 -5.26
N ARG A 324 31.05 -23.00 -5.24
CA ARG A 324 32.21 -23.90 -5.47
C ARG A 324 32.68 -23.91 -6.93
N LEU A 325 31.85 -23.40 -7.82
CA LEU A 325 32.15 -23.28 -9.26
C LEU A 325 32.72 -21.91 -9.63
N ILE A 326 32.85 -20.99 -8.67
CA ILE A 326 33.51 -19.70 -8.90
C ILE A 326 34.99 -19.89 -9.09
N ASP A 327 35.53 -19.58 -10.26
CA ASP A 327 36.94 -19.65 -10.60
C ASP A 327 37.64 -18.28 -10.56
N ARG A 328 36.88 -17.20 -10.70
CA ARG A 328 37.37 -15.81 -10.61
C ARG A 328 36.33 -14.93 -9.91
N ALA A 329 36.83 -14.05 -9.04
CA ALA A 329 35.99 -13.05 -8.40
C ALA A 329 36.73 -11.73 -8.15
N THR A 330 36.00 -10.62 -8.13
CA THR A 330 36.48 -9.30 -7.74
C THR A 330 35.77 -8.83 -6.49
N VAL A 331 36.53 -8.46 -5.45
CA VAL A 331 36.00 -7.94 -4.19
C VAL A 331 36.26 -6.44 -4.11
N GLN A 332 35.20 -5.64 -3.87
CA GLN A 332 35.31 -4.20 -3.65
C GLN A 332 34.42 -3.82 -2.45
N ASN A 333 34.96 -3.08 -1.51
CA ASN A 333 34.24 -2.64 -0.30
C ASN A 333 33.56 -3.79 0.48
N GLY A 334 34.21 -4.96 0.52
CA GLY A 334 33.67 -6.16 1.16
C GLY A 334 32.48 -6.77 0.42
N VAL A 335 32.30 -6.51 -0.87
CA VAL A 335 31.29 -7.09 -1.75
C VAL A 335 31.95 -7.77 -2.95
N VAL A 336 31.52 -8.96 -3.31
CA VAL A 336 31.91 -9.65 -4.53
C VAL A 336 31.12 -9.03 -5.69
N THR A 337 31.74 -8.00 -6.30
CA THR A 337 31.10 -7.19 -7.35
C THR A 337 31.18 -7.83 -8.73
N SER A 338 32.01 -8.82 -8.95
CA SER A 338 31.97 -9.67 -10.13
C SER A 338 32.41 -11.08 -9.82
N ALA A 339 31.87 -12.06 -10.52
CA ALA A 339 32.34 -13.43 -10.48
C ALA A 339 32.09 -14.15 -11.81
N ASN A 340 32.94 -15.14 -12.11
CA ASN A 340 32.73 -16.13 -13.15
C ASN A 340 32.38 -17.46 -12.50
N VAL A 341 31.22 -18.02 -12.80
CA VAL A 341 30.76 -19.33 -12.35
C VAL A 341 30.91 -20.28 -13.53
N ALA A 342 31.93 -21.10 -13.45
CA ALA A 342 32.32 -22.00 -14.55
C ALA A 342 31.33 -23.18 -14.66
N ASP A 343 31.21 -23.72 -15.86
CA ASP A 343 30.62 -25.04 -16.06
C ASP A 343 31.55 -26.08 -15.44
N GLY A 344 31.13 -26.64 -14.31
CA GLY A 344 32.03 -27.44 -13.46
C GLY A 344 32.19 -28.90 -13.87
N GLY A 345 31.56 -29.37 -14.92
CA GLY A 345 31.60 -30.80 -15.35
C GLY A 345 31.03 -31.79 -14.34
N LEU A 346 30.94 -31.40 -13.03
CA LEU A 346 30.38 -32.21 -11.92
C LEU A 346 28.95 -31.81 -11.55
N ALA A 347 28.54 -30.60 -11.91
CA ALA A 347 27.19 -30.09 -11.73
C ALA A 347 27.00 -28.89 -12.64
N GLN A 348 25.81 -28.76 -13.22
CA GLN A 348 25.42 -27.54 -13.95
C GLN A 348 25.20 -26.41 -12.94
N PRO A 349 25.75 -25.20 -13.20
CA PRO A 349 25.43 -24.05 -12.38
C PRO A 349 23.93 -23.79 -12.38
N TYR A 350 23.34 -23.74 -11.17
CA TYR A 350 21.92 -23.47 -11.07
C TYR A 350 21.57 -22.07 -11.59
N SER A 351 20.75 -22.02 -12.59
CA SER A 351 20.14 -20.79 -13.10
C SER A 351 18.70 -21.10 -13.52
N GLN A 352 17.81 -20.12 -13.34
CA GLN A 352 16.36 -20.37 -13.49
C GLN A 352 15.68 -19.25 -14.26
N LEU A 353 14.65 -19.64 -15.04
CA LEU A 353 13.69 -18.73 -15.66
C LEU A 353 12.30 -19.06 -15.13
N ASP A 354 11.72 -18.14 -14.37
CA ASP A 354 10.37 -18.25 -13.85
C ASP A 354 9.37 -17.63 -14.81
N THR A 355 8.21 -18.28 -14.96
CA THR A 355 7.05 -17.71 -15.64
C THR A 355 5.84 -17.85 -14.72
N ILE A 356 5.24 -16.74 -14.34
CA ILE A 356 4.15 -16.73 -13.38
C ILE A 356 3.00 -15.90 -13.95
N TYR A 357 1.90 -16.55 -14.29
CA TYR A 357 0.66 -15.87 -14.68
C TYR A 357 -0.34 -15.92 -13.52
N ARG A 358 -0.89 -14.78 -13.17
CA ARG A 358 -1.89 -14.65 -12.10
C ARG A 358 -3.17 -14.05 -12.64
N GLU A 359 -4.28 -14.72 -12.41
CA GLU A 359 -5.60 -14.12 -12.51
C GLU A 359 -5.98 -13.58 -11.13
N SER A 360 -6.21 -12.28 -11.05
CA SER A 360 -6.54 -11.64 -9.79
C SER A 360 -7.75 -10.72 -9.94
N THR A 361 -8.74 -10.93 -9.09
CA THR A 361 -9.91 -10.06 -9.00
C THR A 361 -10.08 -9.61 -7.55
N VAL A 362 -10.03 -8.31 -7.36
CA VAL A 362 -10.35 -7.65 -6.09
C VAL A 362 -11.77 -7.12 -6.17
N THR A 363 -12.58 -7.40 -5.15
CA THR A 363 -13.95 -6.87 -5.06
C THR A 363 -14.15 -6.24 -3.71
N THR A 364 -14.65 -5.01 -3.67
CA THR A 364 -15.05 -4.33 -2.43
C THR A 364 -16.51 -3.93 -2.53
N LYS A 365 -17.28 -4.23 -1.47
CA LYS A 365 -18.70 -3.90 -1.32
C LYS A 365 -18.90 -3.20 0.01
N SER A 366 -19.71 -2.17 0.03
CA SER A 366 -20.13 -1.51 1.27
C SER A 366 -21.60 -1.10 1.16
N LEU A 367 -22.33 -1.28 2.25
CA LEU A 367 -23.68 -0.78 2.42
C LEU A 367 -23.80 -0.16 3.81
N ASN A 368 -24.24 1.09 3.87
CA ASN A 368 -24.41 1.84 5.11
C ASN A 368 -25.75 2.54 5.13
N LEU A 369 -26.49 2.38 6.20
CA LEU A 369 -27.69 3.16 6.53
C LEU A 369 -27.38 4.04 7.72
N ARG A 370 -27.55 5.35 7.56
CA ARG A 370 -27.41 6.36 8.59
C ARG A 370 -28.75 7.06 8.79
N HIS A 371 -29.14 7.27 10.03
CA HIS A 371 -30.26 8.08 10.45
C HIS A 371 -29.76 9.17 11.40
N ASP A 372 -30.05 10.40 11.08
CA ASP A 372 -29.82 11.57 11.92
C ASP A 372 -31.16 12.14 12.37
N TRP A 373 -31.32 12.32 13.68
CA TRP A 373 -32.45 13.02 14.27
C TRP A 373 -31.95 14.28 14.99
N SER A 374 -32.50 15.43 14.62
CA SER A 374 -32.12 16.74 15.16
C SER A 374 -33.29 17.40 15.88
N GLY A 375 -33.16 17.60 17.21
CA GLY A 375 -34.08 18.39 18.03
C GLY A 375 -33.45 19.75 18.40
N GLU A 376 -34.13 20.51 19.30
CA GLU A 376 -33.65 21.84 19.69
C GLU A 376 -32.24 21.85 20.31
N LYS A 377 -31.91 20.87 21.18
CA LYS A 377 -30.60 20.76 21.86
C LYS A 377 -29.92 19.42 21.70
N TRP A 378 -30.61 18.44 21.11
CA TRP A 378 -30.10 17.10 20.97
C TRP A 378 -30.02 16.70 19.49
N VAL A 379 -28.93 16.04 19.13
CA VAL A 379 -28.81 15.32 17.87
C VAL A 379 -28.46 13.87 18.17
N PHE A 380 -29.20 12.93 17.55
CA PHE A 380 -28.91 11.51 17.64
C PHE A 380 -28.56 10.99 16.24
N THR A 381 -27.44 10.28 16.13
CA THR A 381 -27.03 9.61 14.90
C THR A 381 -26.96 8.11 15.15
N SER A 382 -27.60 7.34 14.27
CA SER A 382 -27.53 5.87 14.27
C SER A 382 -27.01 5.39 12.94
N GLN A 383 -26.05 4.44 12.95
CA GLN A 383 -25.53 3.85 11.74
C GLN A 383 -25.47 2.33 11.87
N VAL A 384 -25.83 1.64 10.81
CA VAL A 384 -25.67 0.21 10.66
C VAL A 384 -25.15 -0.09 9.27
N GLY A 385 -24.20 -0.99 9.17
CA GLY A 385 -23.65 -1.32 7.86
C GLY A 385 -22.77 -2.55 7.84
N SER A 386 -22.37 -2.87 6.64
CA SER A 386 -21.47 -3.98 6.35
C SER A 386 -20.55 -3.59 5.20
N THR A 387 -19.29 -3.97 5.33
CA THR A 387 -18.32 -3.88 4.25
C THR A 387 -17.63 -5.22 4.07
N GLN A 388 -17.32 -5.56 2.84
CA GLN A 388 -16.66 -6.81 2.47
C GLN A 388 -15.71 -6.60 1.32
N ALA A 389 -14.50 -7.13 1.43
CA ALA A 389 -13.58 -7.23 0.30
C ALA A 389 -13.12 -8.68 0.11
N THR A 390 -12.80 -9.02 -1.12
CA THR A 390 -12.14 -10.27 -1.49
C THR A 390 -11.02 -9.95 -2.47
N GLY A 391 -9.95 -10.72 -2.42
CA GLY A 391 -8.81 -10.55 -3.31
C GLY A 391 -7.97 -11.80 -3.42
N GLY A 392 -6.73 -11.64 -3.85
CA GLY A 392 -5.75 -12.72 -3.99
C GLY A 392 -5.54 -13.16 -5.43
N LYS A 393 -4.82 -14.24 -5.60
CA LYS A 393 -4.49 -14.87 -6.89
C LYS A 393 -5.33 -16.12 -7.09
N ASN A 394 -6.11 -16.14 -8.18
CA ASN A 394 -7.16 -17.15 -8.35
C ASN A 394 -7.48 -17.44 -9.82
N PRO A 395 -6.68 -18.28 -10.52
CA PRO A 395 -5.49 -19.02 -10.10
C PRO A 395 -4.16 -18.27 -10.33
N GLU A 396 -3.06 -18.86 -9.82
CA GLU A 396 -1.69 -18.61 -10.23
C GLU A 396 -1.15 -19.83 -10.97
N TYR A 397 -0.60 -19.61 -12.15
CA TYR A 397 0.09 -20.62 -12.97
C TYR A 397 1.59 -20.35 -12.89
N LEU A 398 2.35 -21.29 -12.39
CA LEU A 398 3.79 -21.17 -12.20
C LEU A 398 4.52 -22.25 -12.98
N MET A 399 5.54 -21.87 -13.75
CA MET A 399 6.50 -22.79 -14.38
C MET A 399 7.92 -22.28 -14.13
N LYS A 400 8.86 -23.21 -13.96
CA LYS A 400 10.28 -22.97 -13.70
C LYS A 400 11.13 -23.73 -14.71
N PHE A 401 11.83 -23.00 -15.55
CA PHE A 401 12.79 -23.56 -16.48
C PHE A 401 14.18 -23.48 -15.87
N LEU A 402 14.95 -24.54 -15.95
CA LEU A 402 16.34 -24.59 -15.51
C LEU A 402 17.28 -24.57 -16.70
N MET A 403 18.40 -23.90 -16.55
CA MET A 403 19.49 -23.94 -17.51
C MET A 403 20.09 -25.36 -17.54
N GLN A 404 20.45 -25.86 -18.73
CA GLN A 404 20.93 -27.24 -18.90
C GLN A 404 22.44 -27.31 -19.14
N ASP A 405 23.05 -26.25 -19.67
CA ASP A 405 24.45 -26.29 -20.14
C ASP A 405 25.10 -24.90 -20.07
N GLY A 406 26.40 -24.88 -19.77
CA GLY A 406 27.21 -23.67 -19.70
C GLY A 406 27.22 -22.94 -18.35
N GLY A 407 28.23 -22.13 -18.15
CA GLY A 407 28.39 -21.25 -17.01
C GLY A 407 27.75 -19.87 -17.21
N TYR A 408 28.06 -18.98 -16.30
CA TYR A 408 27.68 -17.56 -16.41
C TYR A 408 28.70 -16.66 -15.68
N ASN A 409 28.70 -15.40 -16.03
CA ASN A 409 29.41 -14.38 -15.26
C ASN A 409 28.47 -13.22 -14.93
N TYR A 410 28.79 -12.51 -13.85
CA TYR A 410 28.11 -11.28 -13.48
C TYR A 410 29.10 -10.19 -13.05
N ALA A 411 28.67 -8.93 -13.21
CA ALA A 411 29.36 -7.77 -12.66
C ALA A 411 28.36 -6.67 -12.30
N PHE A 412 28.61 -5.95 -11.21
CA PHE A 412 27.80 -4.78 -10.83
C PHE A 412 28.64 -3.76 -10.02
N ASP A 413 28.18 -2.50 -9.99
CA ASP A 413 28.84 -1.39 -9.28
C ASP A 413 27.87 -0.58 -8.41
N GLY A 414 26.72 -1.15 -8.04
CA GLY A 414 25.65 -0.47 -7.28
C GLY A 414 24.71 0.38 -8.14
N GLN A 415 25.02 0.63 -9.42
CA GLN A 415 24.16 1.31 -10.38
C GLN A 415 23.95 0.52 -11.67
N ASN A 416 25.00 -0.12 -12.15
CA ASN A 416 25.03 -0.92 -13.35
C ASN A 416 25.14 -2.39 -13.01
N THR A 417 24.50 -3.24 -13.80
CA THR A 417 24.49 -4.70 -13.62
C THR A 417 24.61 -5.38 -14.98
N ALA A 418 25.52 -6.31 -15.07
CA ALA A 418 25.72 -7.17 -16.23
C ALA A 418 25.62 -8.65 -15.82
N VAL A 419 24.98 -9.45 -16.64
CA VAL A 419 25.03 -10.91 -16.57
C VAL A 419 25.20 -11.43 -17.98
N ASN A 420 26.10 -12.39 -18.17
CA ASN A 420 26.25 -13.08 -19.44
C ASN A 420 26.25 -14.59 -19.20
N TYR A 421 25.52 -15.31 -20.00
CA TYR A 421 25.47 -16.76 -20.04
C TYR A 421 26.37 -17.29 -21.16
N ASP A 422 27.07 -18.39 -20.95
CA ASP A 422 27.81 -19.07 -22.02
C ASP A 422 26.85 -19.60 -23.08
N ASN A 423 25.65 -20.03 -22.67
CA ASN A 423 24.57 -20.50 -23.54
C ASN A 423 23.20 -19.97 -23.03
N GLY A 424 22.81 -18.76 -23.42
CA GLY A 424 21.55 -18.09 -23.01
C GLY A 424 20.32 -18.39 -23.87
N GLY A 425 20.46 -19.21 -24.94
CA GLY A 425 19.38 -19.45 -25.91
C GLY A 425 18.19 -20.27 -25.37
N ALA A 426 17.02 -20.14 -25.99
CA ALA A 426 15.78 -20.79 -25.57
C ALA A 426 15.87 -22.33 -25.46
N SER A 427 16.67 -22.98 -26.30
CA SER A 427 16.86 -24.43 -26.27
C SER A 427 17.54 -24.94 -24.99
N ASN A 428 18.30 -24.07 -24.33
CA ASN A 428 19.06 -24.41 -23.12
C ASN A 428 18.20 -24.30 -21.82
N TRP A 429 16.97 -23.76 -21.92
CA TRP A 429 16.06 -23.64 -20.78
C TRP A 429 15.01 -24.73 -20.86
N VAL A 430 14.97 -25.59 -19.83
CA VAL A 430 14.14 -26.78 -19.80
C VAL A 430 13.29 -26.81 -18.54
N LEU A 431 11.99 -27.04 -18.71
CA LEU A 431 11.10 -27.42 -17.65
C LEU A 431 11.48 -28.83 -17.22
N PRO A 432 12.01 -29.06 -15.99
CA PRO A 432 12.42 -30.39 -15.59
C PRO A 432 11.18 -31.30 -15.43
N GLY A 433 11.33 -32.56 -15.88
CA GLY A 433 10.36 -33.60 -15.52
C GLY A 433 10.33 -33.85 -14.00
N ASN A 434 9.29 -34.51 -13.51
CA ASN A 434 9.23 -34.92 -12.13
C ASN A 434 10.42 -35.82 -11.77
N VAL A 435 11.23 -35.38 -10.84
CA VAL A 435 12.28 -36.26 -10.28
C VAL A 435 11.58 -37.40 -9.54
N ALA A 436 11.71 -38.59 -10.07
CA ALA A 436 11.21 -39.82 -9.43
C ALA A 436 11.83 -39.94 -8.04
N GLY A 437 11.04 -40.02 -7.00
CA GLY A 437 11.53 -40.27 -5.63
C GLY A 437 11.11 -39.28 -4.55
N LEU A 438 10.39 -38.21 -4.88
CA LEU A 438 9.82 -37.39 -3.81
C LEU A 438 8.57 -38.08 -3.24
N PRO A 439 8.47 -38.28 -1.90
CA PRO A 439 7.34 -38.93 -1.29
C PRO A 439 6.00 -38.29 -1.69
N ALA A 440 5.02 -39.11 -2.02
CA ALA A 440 3.64 -38.66 -2.15
C ALA A 440 3.17 -38.13 -0.79
N GLY A 441 3.39 -36.85 -0.54
CA GLY A 441 3.10 -36.26 0.75
C GLY A 441 3.85 -34.99 1.07
N SER A 442 4.88 -34.61 0.32
CA SER A 442 5.55 -33.34 0.52
C SER A 442 4.57 -32.17 0.34
N THR A 443 4.48 -31.34 1.40
CA THR A 443 3.57 -30.21 1.58
C THR A 443 3.64 -29.14 0.48
N ALA A 444 2.86 -28.10 0.61
CA ALA A 444 2.56 -27.04 -0.35
C ALA A 444 3.77 -26.31 -1.00
N ASN A 445 4.97 -26.42 -0.48
CA ASN A 445 6.22 -26.09 -1.17
C ASN A 445 6.44 -26.90 -2.46
N ALA A 446 5.53 -27.77 -2.74
CA ALA A 446 5.40 -28.64 -3.87
C ALA A 446 5.28 -27.91 -5.25
N VAL A 447 4.83 -26.70 -5.32
CA VAL A 447 4.79 -25.88 -6.54
C VAL A 447 6.21 -25.57 -7.05
N ASN A 448 7.22 -25.96 -6.30
CA ASN A 448 8.61 -25.49 -6.49
C ASN A 448 9.46 -26.27 -7.48
N GLN A 449 9.06 -27.38 -8.06
CA GLN A 449 10.02 -28.17 -8.85
C GLN A 449 9.89 -28.06 -10.39
N ALA A 450 8.70 -28.08 -10.96
CA ALA A 450 8.58 -27.93 -12.41
C ALA A 450 7.44 -26.98 -12.80
N GLY A 451 6.30 -27.06 -12.13
CA GLY A 451 5.16 -26.21 -12.35
C GLY A 451 3.94 -26.68 -11.60
N GLY A 452 3.00 -25.78 -11.44
CA GLY A 452 1.76 -26.03 -10.73
C GLY A 452 0.76 -24.92 -10.83
N ILE A 453 -0.40 -25.16 -10.23
CA ILE A 453 -1.50 -24.21 -10.15
C ILE A 453 -1.79 -23.96 -8.68
N ALA A 454 -1.76 -22.68 -8.29
CA ALA A 454 -2.04 -22.26 -6.92
C ALA A 454 -3.26 -21.34 -6.87
N TYR A 455 -3.91 -21.33 -5.72
CA TYR A 455 -5.01 -20.43 -5.39
C TYR A 455 -4.74 -19.82 -4.03
N GLN A 456 -4.94 -18.51 -3.93
CA GLN A 456 -4.91 -17.80 -2.67
C GLN A 456 -6.05 -16.79 -2.67
N LYS A 457 -6.99 -16.99 -1.76
CA LYS A 457 -8.15 -16.11 -1.61
C LYS A 457 -8.08 -15.41 -0.26
N SER A 458 -8.02 -14.09 -0.28
CA SER A 458 -8.20 -13.26 0.90
C SER A 458 -9.65 -12.81 1.02
N LYS A 459 -10.11 -12.70 2.25
CA LYS A 459 -11.44 -12.16 2.60
C LYS A 459 -11.29 -11.22 3.78
N ASP A 460 -11.88 -10.03 3.65
CA ASP A 460 -11.98 -9.02 4.69
C ASP A 460 -13.44 -8.61 4.82
N GLU A 461 -14.03 -8.71 6.01
CA GLU A 461 -15.45 -8.46 6.24
C GLU A 461 -15.66 -7.78 7.58
N GLU A 462 -16.39 -6.66 7.59
CA GLU A 462 -16.78 -5.96 8.80
C GLU A 462 -18.28 -5.70 8.82
N LYS A 463 -18.91 -5.91 9.98
CA LYS A 463 -20.28 -5.51 10.29
C LYS A 463 -20.24 -4.64 11.53
N TYR A 464 -20.97 -3.53 11.49
CA TYR A 464 -20.97 -2.57 12.58
C TYR A 464 -22.36 -2.03 12.88
N PHE A 465 -22.49 -1.61 14.13
CA PHE A 465 -23.56 -0.76 14.63
C PHE A 465 -22.94 0.39 15.43
N GLN A 466 -23.35 1.61 15.16
CA GLN A 466 -22.91 2.80 15.86
C GLN A 466 -24.11 3.64 16.26
N TRP A 467 -24.05 4.21 17.46
CA TRP A 467 -25.00 5.17 17.95
C TRP A 467 -24.28 6.30 18.66
N ASP A 468 -24.58 7.53 18.26
CA ASP A 468 -23.99 8.75 18.78
C ASP A 468 -25.10 9.69 19.26
N ALA A 469 -24.83 10.42 20.31
CA ALA A 469 -25.67 11.51 20.81
C ALA A 469 -24.82 12.75 21.02
N SER A 470 -25.33 13.90 20.64
CA SER A 470 -24.76 15.17 20.99
C SER A 470 -25.80 16.11 21.55
N ARG A 471 -25.39 16.92 22.53
CA ARG A 471 -26.22 17.93 23.18
C ARG A 471 -25.49 19.25 23.19
N ASP A 472 -26.16 20.29 22.72
CA ASP A 472 -25.69 21.65 22.87
C ASP A 472 -25.81 22.09 24.35
N LEU A 473 -24.73 22.69 24.85
CA LEU A 473 -24.58 23.10 26.24
C LEU A 473 -24.44 24.62 26.33
N GLU A 474 -24.96 25.15 27.43
CA GLU A 474 -24.74 26.54 27.88
C GLU A 474 -24.05 26.51 29.26
N TRP A 475 -22.98 25.73 29.42
CA TRP A 475 -22.32 25.50 30.71
C TRP A 475 -20.89 26.09 30.68
N GLY A 476 -20.78 27.37 31.00
CA GLY A 476 -19.52 28.11 30.99
C GLY A 476 -18.91 28.08 29.60
N PRO A 477 -17.66 27.61 29.44
CA PRO A 477 -17.02 27.51 28.14
C PRO A 477 -17.47 26.29 27.30
N PHE A 478 -18.20 25.35 27.89
CA PHE A 478 -18.59 24.13 27.21
C PHE A 478 -19.82 24.35 26.33
N THR A 479 -19.66 24.08 25.02
CA THR A 479 -20.70 24.33 24.03
C THR A 479 -21.40 23.08 23.56
N LYS A 480 -20.75 21.90 23.65
CA LYS A 480 -21.36 20.63 23.20
C LYS A 480 -20.83 19.46 23.98
N LEU A 481 -21.71 18.57 24.43
CA LEU A 481 -21.39 17.22 24.90
C LEU A 481 -21.70 16.21 23.81
N GLN A 482 -20.74 15.32 23.51
CA GLN A 482 -20.91 14.21 22.58
C GLN A 482 -20.55 12.90 23.28
N PHE A 483 -21.31 11.85 23.02
CA PHE A 483 -20.99 10.50 23.49
C PHE A 483 -21.60 9.47 22.54
N GLY A 484 -21.01 8.30 22.48
CA GLY A 484 -21.49 7.26 21.59
C GLY A 484 -20.94 5.89 21.92
N TYR A 485 -21.54 4.91 21.27
CA TYR A 485 -21.19 3.50 21.35
C TYR A 485 -21.06 2.93 19.95
N LYS A 486 -20.03 2.12 19.72
CA LYS A 486 -19.83 1.39 18.49
C LYS A 486 -19.48 -0.06 18.77
N TYR A 487 -20.17 -0.97 18.08
CA TYR A 487 -19.88 -2.39 18.04
C TYR A 487 -19.37 -2.76 16.63
N ILE A 488 -18.25 -3.47 16.57
CA ILE A 488 -17.64 -3.95 15.33
C ILE A 488 -17.40 -5.45 15.45
N ASN A 489 -17.76 -6.21 14.40
CA ASN A 489 -17.41 -7.61 14.22
C ASN A 489 -16.68 -7.73 12.87
N HIS A 490 -15.36 -7.90 12.96
CA HIS A 490 -14.46 -7.96 11.82
C HIS A 490 -13.91 -9.38 11.65
N ASN A 491 -13.85 -9.86 10.41
CA ASN A 491 -13.24 -11.14 10.05
C ASN A 491 -12.28 -10.93 8.88
N ASN A 492 -11.03 -11.30 9.09
CA ASN A 492 -10.01 -11.32 8.03
C ASN A 492 -9.43 -12.72 7.91
N GLY A 493 -9.15 -13.18 6.69
CA GLY A 493 -8.55 -14.49 6.52
C GLY A 493 -8.03 -14.74 5.12
N VAL A 494 -7.15 -15.72 5.03
CA VAL A 494 -6.55 -16.22 3.80
C VAL A 494 -6.78 -17.74 3.72
N ASP A 495 -7.25 -18.20 2.55
CA ASP A 495 -7.33 -19.60 2.17
C ASP A 495 -6.39 -19.83 0.98
N ALA A 496 -5.34 -20.61 1.18
CA ALA A 496 -4.32 -20.91 0.19
C ALA A 496 -4.19 -22.40 -0.06
N ARG A 497 -4.08 -22.78 -1.34
CA ARG A 497 -3.88 -24.16 -1.76
C ARG A 497 -3.16 -24.23 -3.09
N GLY A 498 -2.46 -25.32 -3.33
CA GLY A 498 -1.78 -25.54 -4.60
C GLY A 498 -1.67 -27.00 -4.98
N ASN A 499 -1.34 -27.26 -6.23
CA ASN A 499 -1.00 -28.58 -6.73
C ASN A 499 0.31 -28.55 -7.52
N ARG A 500 0.76 -29.74 -7.93
CA ARG A 500 1.82 -29.95 -8.93
C ARG A 500 1.22 -30.57 -10.17
N ILE A 501 1.82 -30.29 -11.31
CA ILE A 501 1.61 -31.14 -12.49
C ILE A 501 2.41 -32.44 -12.34
N ASN A 502 1.87 -33.53 -12.85
CA ASN A 502 2.54 -34.83 -12.90
C ASN A 502 3.11 -35.06 -14.32
N SER A 503 4.07 -34.23 -14.73
CA SER A 503 4.81 -34.41 -15.99
C SER A 503 6.07 -35.21 -15.71
N THR A 504 6.29 -36.30 -16.45
CA THR A 504 7.51 -37.13 -16.37
C THR A 504 8.61 -36.64 -17.32
N ASP A 505 8.27 -35.88 -18.33
CA ASP A 505 9.18 -35.50 -19.42
C ASP A 505 9.73 -34.10 -19.20
N ALA A 506 11.00 -33.92 -19.46
CA ALA A 506 11.63 -32.62 -19.55
C ALA A 506 11.21 -31.93 -20.86
N VAL A 507 10.80 -30.65 -20.78
CA VAL A 507 10.26 -29.90 -21.92
C VAL A 507 11.02 -28.61 -22.12
N SER A 508 11.58 -28.42 -23.32
CA SER A 508 12.32 -27.19 -23.65
C SER A 508 11.40 -25.97 -23.76
N LEU A 509 11.91 -24.81 -23.38
CA LEU A 509 11.26 -23.50 -23.53
C LEU A 509 10.84 -23.25 -25.01
N THR A 510 11.54 -23.85 -25.97
CA THR A 510 11.19 -23.74 -27.39
C THR A 510 9.77 -24.22 -27.72
N GLN A 511 9.17 -25.07 -26.89
CA GLN A 511 7.81 -25.56 -27.06
C GLN A 511 6.73 -24.57 -26.54
N PHE A 512 7.17 -23.53 -25.85
CA PHE A 512 6.27 -22.53 -25.25
C PHE A 512 6.14 -21.26 -26.09
N ASN A 513 6.29 -21.39 -27.41
CA ASN A 513 6.20 -20.29 -28.36
C ASN A 513 7.05 -19.08 -27.91
N PRO A 514 8.39 -19.27 -27.78
CA PRO A 514 9.25 -18.27 -27.18
C PRO A 514 9.29 -16.99 -28.01
N GLY A 515 9.13 -15.85 -27.29
CA GLY A 515 9.44 -14.52 -27.80
C GLY A 515 10.77 -14.04 -27.22
N SER A 516 10.92 -12.74 -27.17
CA SER A 516 12.03 -12.04 -26.53
C SER A 516 11.49 -10.85 -25.73
N THR A 517 12.21 -10.45 -24.70
CA THR A 517 11.90 -9.17 -24.01
C THR A 517 12.01 -8.02 -25.01
N PRO A 518 11.17 -6.96 -24.89
CA PRO A 518 11.27 -5.76 -25.73
C PRO A 518 12.67 -5.12 -25.59
N ASN A 519 13.26 -4.67 -26.69
CA ASN A 519 14.64 -4.15 -26.71
C ASN A 519 14.86 -2.93 -25.81
N SER A 520 13.85 -2.07 -25.66
CA SER A 520 13.91 -0.85 -24.83
C SER A 520 13.46 -1.06 -23.38
N LEU A 521 13.06 -2.27 -23.01
CA LEU A 521 12.42 -2.55 -21.72
C LEU A 521 13.31 -2.17 -20.53
N TYR A 522 14.61 -2.44 -20.62
CA TYR A 522 15.58 -2.20 -19.53
C TYR A 522 16.36 -0.88 -19.67
N ASP A 523 15.97 -0.01 -20.60
CA ASP A 523 16.64 1.28 -20.80
C ASP A 523 16.58 2.14 -19.53
N GLY A 524 17.74 2.69 -19.18
CA GLY A 524 17.91 3.55 -17.99
C GLY A 524 17.92 2.80 -16.63
N LEU A 525 17.98 1.45 -16.62
CA LEU A 525 18.17 0.64 -15.42
C LEU A 525 19.64 0.28 -15.15
N GLY A 526 20.59 0.65 -16.03
CA GLY A 526 21.98 0.22 -15.93
C GLY A 526 22.18 -1.26 -16.24
N ALA A 527 21.21 -1.92 -16.88
CA ALA A 527 21.29 -3.31 -17.27
C ALA A 527 22.13 -3.48 -18.55
N SER A 528 22.91 -4.55 -18.63
CA SER A 528 23.70 -4.92 -19.81
C SER A 528 23.87 -6.43 -19.94
N GLY A 529 24.43 -6.85 -21.09
CA GLY A 529 24.56 -8.26 -21.42
C GLY A 529 23.23 -8.95 -21.58
N ASP A 530 23.16 -10.20 -21.17
CA ASP A 530 21.96 -11.03 -21.24
C ASP A 530 20.82 -10.61 -20.29
N LEU A 531 21.00 -9.57 -19.45
CA LEU A 531 19.92 -9.00 -18.66
C LEU A 531 18.92 -8.21 -19.50
N THR A 532 19.34 -7.67 -20.66
CA THR A 532 18.51 -6.75 -21.46
C THR A 532 17.60 -7.48 -22.46
N THR A 533 18.09 -8.60 -23.02
CA THR A 533 17.36 -9.36 -24.02
C THR A 533 17.47 -10.84 -23.74
N TRP A 534 16.37 -11.51 -23.55
CA TRP A 534 16.34 -12.93 -23.23
C TRP A 534 15.03 -13.60 -23.68
N PRO A 535 15.03 -14.94 -23.92
CA PRO A 535 13.86 -15.66 -24.38
C PRO A 535 12.75 -15.67 -23.30
N THR A 536 11.53 -15.35 -23.74
CA THR A 536 10.32 -15.36 -22.90
C THR A 536 9.37 -16.47 -23.33
N ALA A 537 8.56 -17.00 -22.42
CA ALA A 537 7.45 -17.90 -22.76
C ALA A 537 6.18 -17.10 -23.11
N SER A 538 5.33 -17.66 -23.97
CA SER A 538 3.99 -17.11 -24.19
C SER A 538 3.06 -17.44 -23.03
N LEU A 539 2.27 -16.46 -22.56
CA LEU A 539 1.28 -16.64 -21.51
C LEU A 539 0.32 -17.80 -21.80
N ASN A 540 -0.25 -17.82 -23.00
CA ASN A 540 -1.20 -18.86 -23.38
C ASN A 540 -0.54 -20.25 -23.41
N SER A 541 0.68 -20.37 -23.93
CA SER A 541 1.40 -21.64 -23.94
C SER A 541 1.69 -22.16 -22.53
N VAL A 542 2.06 -21.30 -21.58
CA VAL A 542 2.28 -21.66 -20.17
C VAL A 542 0.98 -22.16 -19.53
N ARG A 543 -0.10 -21.39 -19.65
CA ARG A 543 -1.40 -21.76 -19.08
C ARG A 543 -1.93 -23.06 -19.69
N ASP A 544 -1.96 -23.14 -21.03
CA ASP A 544 -2.56 -24.28 -21.73
C ASP A 544 -1.75 -25.56 -21.51
N TYR A 545 -0.40 -25.46 -21.43
CA TYR A 545 0.44 -26.60 -21.05
C TYR A 545 0.10 -27.10 -19.63
N LEU A 546 0.08 -26.20 -18.62
CA LEU A 546 -0.23 -26.59 -17.25
C LEU A 546 -1.62 -27.24 -17.13
N LEU A 547 -2.62 -26.73 -17.84
CA LEU A 547 -3.97 -27.29 -17.85
C LEU A 547 -4.08 -28.63 -18.58
N SER A 548 -3.21 -28.89 -19.55
CA SER A 548 -3.18 -30.14 -20.32
C SER A 548 -2.51 -31.29 -19.55
N GLN A 549 -1.66 -30.99 -18.55
CA GLN A 549 -0.93 -32.01 -17.82
C GLN A 549 -1.83 -32.70 -16.77
N PRO A 550 -1.55 -33.98 -16.43
CA PRO A 550 -2.19 -34.62 -15.31
C PRO A 550 -1.98 -33.83 -14.02
N GLN A 551 -3.08 -33.48 -13.34
CA GLN A 551 -3.06 -32.67 -12.13
C GLN A 551 -2.86 -33.55 -10.90
N GLY A 552 -1.90 -33.21 -10.04
CA GLY A 552 -1.82 -33.74 -8.71
C GLY A 552 -2.98 -33.21 -7.81
N PRO A 553 -3.19 -33.80 -6.63
CA PRO A 553 -4.21 -33.30 -5.70
C PRO A 553 -3.87 -31.90 -5.20
N TYR A 554 -4.89 -31.04 -5.11
CA TYR A 554 -4.75 -29.75 -4.42
C TYR A 554 -4.58 -29.99 -2.91
N ARG A 555 -3.60 -29.31 -2.33
CA ARG A 555 -3.28 -29.36 -0.91
C ARG A 555 -3.34 -27.96 -0.33
N THR A 556 -3.83 -27.86 0.91
CA THR A 556 -3.82 -26.61 1.67
C THR A 556 -2.39 -26.18 1.93
N ASP A 557 -2.11 -24.91 1.68
CA ASP A 557 -0.90 -24.23 2.19
C ASP A 557 -1.18 -23.83 3.64
N PHE A 558 -0.74 -24.67 4.57
CA PHE A 558 -0.98 -24.48 5.99
C PHE A 558 -0.27 -23.24 6.54
N GLY A 559 0.91 -22.90 6.00
CA GLY A 559 1.66 -21.71 6.39
C GLY A 559 1.02 -20.41 5.96
N ALA A 560 0.26 -20.42 4.86
CA ALA A 560 -0.40 -19.23 4.32
C ALA A 560 -1.89 -19.12 4.66
N SER A 561 -2.50 -20.17 5.27
CA SER A 561 -3.94 -20.24 5.55
C SER A 561 -4.26 -19.92 7.01
N PHE A 562 -5.07 -18.90 7.24
CA PHE A 562 -5.49 -18.48 8.60
C PHE A 562 -6.79 -17.70 8.57
N GLN A 563 -7.36 -17.47 9.76
CA GLN A 563 -8.50 -16.58 9.98
C GLN A 563 -8.32 -15.84 11.31
N VAL A 564 -8.52 -14.53 11.30
CA VAL A 564 -8.56 -13.71 12.52
C VAL A 564 -9.94 -13.06 12.60
N LYS A 565 -10.61 -13.27 13.74
CA LYS A 565 -11.86 -12.60 14.09
C LYS A 565 -11.58 -11.60 15.19
N GLU A 566 -11.91 -10.34 14.94
CA GLU A 566 -11.76 -9.23 15.88
C GLU A 566 -13.15 -8.69 16.26
N ILE A 567 -13.48 -8.69 17.53
CA ILE A 567 -14.69 -8.06 18.07
C ILE A 567 -14.26 -6.85 18.88
N THR A 568 -14.80 -5.69 18.53
CA THR A 568 -14.47 -4.44 19.21
C THR A 568 -15.74 -3.77 19.73
N GLN A 569 -15.70 -3.35 21.00
CA GLN A 569 -16.72 -2.54 21.64
C GLN A 569 -16.11 -1.23 22.11
N ASN A 570 -16.64 -0.12 21.62
CA ASN A 570 -16.10 1.20 21.88
C ASN A 570 -17.16 2.08 22.51
N PHE A 571 -16.76 2.82 23.52
CA PHE A 571 -17.56 3.89 24.11
C PHE A 571 -16.72 5.16 24.16
N TYR A 572 -17.26 6.30 23.75
CA TYR A 572 -16.57 7.58 23.88
C TYR A 572 -17.44 8.65 24.54
N THR A 573 -16.76 9.63 25.13
CA THR A 573 -17.35 10.90 25.55
C THR A 573 -16.39 12.04 25.20
N GLN A 574 -16.95 13.17 24.74
CA GLN A 574 -16.21 14.34 24.33
C GLN A 574 -16.98 15.61 24.70
N LEU A 575 -16.27 16.58 25.23
CA LEU A 575 -16.78 17.94 25.48
C LEU A 575 -16.08 18.89 24.52
N ASN A 576 -16.86 19.65 23.76
CA ASN A 576 -16.36 20.79 22.98
C ASN A 576 -16.50 22.04 23.84
N TYR A 577 -15.53 22.95 23.70
CA TYR A 577 -15.53 24.22 24.42
C TYR A 577 -15.13 25.36 23.50
N GLU A 578 -15.70 26.54 23.80
CA GLU A 578 -15.40 27.78 23.14
C GLU A 578 -15.51 28.92 24.13
N SER A 579 -14.52 29.81 24.20
CA SER A 579 -14.51 30.96 25.09
C SER A 579 -13.61 32.06 24.53
N GLY A 580 -14.21 33.08 23.97
CA GLY A 580 -13.49 34.18 23.34
C GLY A 580 -12.65 33.68 22.16
N LYS A 581 -11.32 33.73 22.32
CA LYS A 581 -10.35 33.29 21.28
C LYS A 581 -9.98 31.80 21.38
N TRP A 582 -10.50 31.07 22.33
CA TRP A 582 -10.17 29.68 22.57
C TRP A 582 -11.30 28.77 22.12
N ARG A 583 -11.00 27.72 21.41
CA ARG A 583 -11.90 26.63 21.08
C ARG A 583 -11.16 25.30 21.08
N GLY A 584 -11.90 24.20 21.26
CA GLY A 584 -11.28 22.87 21.26
C GLY A 584 -12.21 21.78 21.73
N ASN A 585 -11.62 20.64 22.02
CA ASN A 585 -12.31 19.50 22.61
C ASN A 585 -11.41 18.74 23.59
N VAL A 586 -12.04 18.07 24.52
CA VAL A 586 -11.43 17.08 25.42
C VAL A 586 -12.34 15.87 25.51
N GLY A 587 -11.75 14.69 25.43
CA GLY A 587 -12.55 13.47 25.48
C GLY A 587 -11.74 12.23 25.81
N VAL A 588 -12.43 11.12 25.95
CA VAL A 588 -11.85 9.80 26.15
C VAL A 588 -12.64 8.76 25.38
N ARG A 589 -11.94 7.85 24.73
CA ARG A 589 -12.50 6.66 24.09
C ARG A 589 -12.03 5.43 24.84
N LEU A 590 -12.97 4.59 25.24
CA LEU A 590 -12.72 3.30 25.87
C LEU A 590 -12.90 2.22 24.82
N VAL A 591 -11.89 1.38 24.66
CA VAL A 591 -11.84 0.33 23.64
C VAL A 591 -11.68 -1.01 24.31
N ASP A 592 -12.58 -1.94 24.04
CA ASP A 592 -12.52 -3.34 24.45
C ASP A 592 -12.42 -4.20 23.19
N THR A 593 -11.35 -4.97 23.03
CA THR A 593 -11.08 -5.78 21.83
C THR A 593 -10.79 -7.22 22.22
N THR A 594 -11.42 -8.14 21.50
CA THR A 594 -11.17 -9.59 21.54
C THR A 594 -10.73 -10.04 20.15
N ASP A 595 -9.49 -10.53 20.04
CA ASP A 595 -8.91 -11.14 18.85
C ASP A 595 -8.92 -12.66 19.00
N LYS A 596 -9.54 -13.36 18.06
CA LYS A 596 -9.48 -14.81 17.94
C LYS A 596 -8.77 -15.19 16.66
N SER A 597 -7.55 -15.73 16.79
CA SER A 597 -6.71 -16.19 15.69
C SER A 597 -6.88 -17.71 15.50
N GLU A 598 -7.28 -18.15 14.31
CA GLU A 598 -7.38 -19.55 13.91
C GLU A 598 -6.36 -19.84 12.81
N PHE A 599 -5.45 -20.75 13.05
CA PHE A 599 -4.35 -21.10 12.16
C PHE A 599 -4.00 -22.59 12.24
N TRP A 600 -3.07 -23.03 11.40
CA TRP A 600 -2.58 -24.40 11.37
C TRP A 600 -1.25 -24.50 12.08
N GLN A 601 -1.16 -25.38 13.06
CA GLN A 601 0.06 -25.68 13.81
C GLN A 601 0.52 -27.08 13.51
N SER A 602 1.82 -27.25 13.21
CA SER A 602 2.39 -28.58 13.05
C SER A 602 2.67 -29.20 14.41
N ASN A 603 2.24 -30.45 14.58
CA ASN A 603 2.46 -31.23 15.81
C ASN A 603 3.64 -32.22 15.69
N ASP A 604 4.25 -32.35 14.48
CA ASP A 604 5.33 -33.30 14.20
C ASP A 604 6.38 -32.76 13.22
N SER A 605 6.81 -31.52 13.39
CA SER A 605 7.82 -30.89 12.54
C SER A 605 7.47 -30.70 11.06
N GLY A 606 6.17 -30.58 10.73
CA GLY A 606 5.73 -30.16 9.40
C GLY A 606 5.02 -31.21 8.54
N THR A 607 4.69 -32.39 9.10
CA THR A 607 3.97 -33.43 8.37
C THR A 607 2.46 -33.40 8.66
N ASN A 608 2.08 -33.30 9.92
CA ASN A 608 0.70 -33.24 10.36
C ASN A 608 0.40 -31.85 10.95
N PHE A 609 -0.75 -31.31 10.62
CA PHE A 609 -1.19 -29.99 11.05
C PHE A 609 -2.56 -30.08 11.70
N ASP A 610 -2.68 -29.52 12.91
CA ASP A 610 -3.93 -29.31 13.59
C ASP A 610 -4.37 -27.84 13.48
N ARG A 611 -5.68 -27.65 13.35
CA ARG A 611 -6.24 -26.30 13.42
C ARG A 611 -6.37 -25.91 14.88
N VAL A 612 -5.69 -24.86 15.27
CA VAL A 612 -5.71 -24.29 16.62
C VAL A 612 -6.36 -22.91 16.62
N ALA A 613 -6.87 -22.50 17.78
CA ALA A 613 -7.44 -21.18 17.98
C ALA A 613 -6.88 -20.58 19.27
N GLU A 614 -6.36 -19.37 19.16
CA GLU A 614 -5.87 -18.58 20.29
C GLU A 614 -6.67 -17.30 20.41
N THR A 615 -6.87 -16.86 21.66
CA THR A 615 -7.66 -15.64 21.95
C THR A 615 -6.83 -14.67 22.77
N ASN A 616 -6.81 -13.42 22.35
CA ASN A 616 -6.12 -12.33 23.03
C ASN A 616 -7.12 -11.19 23.28
N ASP A 617 -7.25 -10.76 24.52
CA ASP A 617 -8.17 -9.72 24.95
C ASP A 617 -7.40 -8.51 25.50
N TYR A 618 -7.82 -7.30 25.16
CA TYR A 618 -7.24 -6.10 25.74
C TYR A 618 -8.24 -4.95 25.84
N ARG A 619 -8.01 -4.09 26.85
CA ARG A 619 -8.76 -2.85 27.08
C ARG A 619 -7.84 -1.65 27.09
N LYS A 620 -8.25 -0.57 26.43
CA LYS A 620 -7.49 0.67 26.34
C LYS A 620 -8.38 1.88 26.60
N ALA A 621 -7.82 2.84 27.33
CA ALA A 621 -8.42 4.17 27.49
C ALA A 621 -7.56 5.17 26.69
N LEU A 622 -8.20 5.88 25.78
CA LEU A 622 -7.57 6.77 24.81
C LEU A 622 -8.06 8.21 25.05
N PRO A 623 -7.45 8.95 25.98
CA PRO A 623 -7.74 10.36 26.18
C PRO A 623 -7.22 11.20 25.02
N SER A 624 -7.95 12.26 24.65
CA SER A 624 -7.55 13.25 23.65
C SER A 624 -7.90 14.65 24.13
N PHE A 625 -7.00 15.58 23.86
CA PHE A 625 -7.16 17.00 24.12
C PHE A 625 -6.69 17.81 22.92
N ASN A 626 -7.54 18.68 22.40
CA ASN A 626 -7.25 19.60 21.31
C ASN A 626 -7.66 20.99 21.71
N ILE A 627 -6.80 21.98 21.46
CA ILE A 627 -7.06 23.39 21.71
C ILE A 627 -6.57 24.24 20.54
N ALA A 628 -7.37 25.18 20.12
CA ALA A 628 -7.04 26.22 19.15
C ALA A 628 -7.19 27.59 19.80
N TYR A 629 -6.25 28.47 19.53
CA TYR A 629 -6.21 29.84 19.99
C TYR A 629 -6.10 30.79 18.80
N ASP A 630 -7.10 31.63 18.60
CA ASP A 630 -7.10 32.66 17.56
C ASP A 630 -6.29 33.88 18.04
N ILE A 631 -4.99 33.90 17.72
CA ILE A 631 -4.09 35.01 18.11
C ILE A 631 -4.63 36.32 17.53
N THR A 632 -4.93 36.27 16.23
CA THR A 632 -5.64 37.32 15.47
C THR A 632 -6.76 36.67 14.66
N ASP A 633 -7.57 37.46 13.98
CA ASP A 633 -8.59 36.93 13.07
C ASP A 633 -8.00 36.06 11.95
N ASP A 634 -6.72 36.23 11.61
CA ASP A 634 -6.03 35.52 10.52
C ASP A 634 -4.95 34.55 11.01
N THR A 635 -4.75 34.39 12.32
CA THR A 635 -3.65 33.58 12.87
C THR A 635 -4.16 32.66 13.96
N VAL A 636 -3.99 31.35 13.78
CA VAL A 636 -4.43 30.31 14.72
C VAL A 636 -3.23 29.53 15.23
N LEU A 637 -3.14 29.34 16.54
CA LEU A 637 -2.21 28.40 17.18
C LEU A 637 -3.00 27.19 17.68
N ARG A 638 -2.51 25.99 17.39
CA ARG A 638 -3.16 24.73 17.82
C ARG A 638 -2.19 23.88 18.63
N PHE A 639 -2.72 23.22 19.66
CA PHE A 639 -1.99 22.20 20.41
C PHE A 639 -2.88 20.97 20.58
N SER A 640 -2.29 19.79 20.47
CA SER A 640 -2.94 18.52 20.73
C SER A 640 -2.07 17.60 21.60
N ALA A 641 -2.70 16.84 22.48
CA ALA A 641 -2.09 15.76 23.22
C ALA A 641 -3.08 14.58 23.29
N ALA A 642 -2.65 13.39 22.88
CA ALA A 642 -3.54 12.24 22.89
C ALA A 642 -2.81 10.90 23.03
N LYS A 643 -3.47 9.92 23.65
CA LYS A 643 -3.12 8.52 23.57
C LYS A 643 -3.83 7.86 22.39
N VAL A 644 -3.09 7.11 21.60
CA VAL A 644 -3.60 6.40 20.41
C VAL A 644 -3.10 4.97 20.37
N ILE A 645 -3.84 4.12 19.66
CA ILE A 645 -3.43 2.75 19.33
C ILE A 645 -3.58 2.49 17.84
N ALA A 646 -2.75 1.57 17.33
CA ALA A 646 -3.00 0.87 16.06
C ALA A 646 -2.86 -0.63 16.30
N ARG A 647 -3.68 -1.43 15.60
CA ARG A 647 -3.71 -2.87 15.80
C ARG A 647 -2.63 -3.57 14.96
N PRO A 648 -2.11 -4.75 15.40
CA PRO A 648 -1.20 -5.56 14.59
C PRO A 648 -1.84 -5.95 13.25
N ARG A 649 -1.02 -6.24 12.25
CA ARG A 649 -1.51 -6.82 11.00
C ARG A 649 -2.15 -8.19 11.27
N TYR A 650 -3.19 -8.55 10.52
CA TYR A 650 -3.84 -9.84 10.71
C TYR A 650 -2.91 -11.03 10.44
N ALA A 651 -2.00 -10.91 9.47
CA ALA A 651 -0.98 -11.92 9.20
C ALA A 651 0.00 -12.10 10.38
N ASP A 652 0.33 -11.00 11.08
CA ASP A 652 1.22 -11.04 12.24
C ASP A 652 0.54 -11.72 13.45
N LEU A 653 -0.79 -11.60 13.58
CA LEU A 653 -1.60 -12.27 14.59
C LEU A 653 -1.86 -13.75 14.27
N ALA A 654 -1.64 -14.19 13.03
CA ALA A 654 -1.78 -15.58 12.66
C ALA A 654 -0.56 -16.36 13.14
N GLY A 655 -0.73 -17.34 14.01
CA GLY A 655 0.35 -18.20 14.52
C GLY A 655 0.88 -19.21 13.48
N THR A 656 0.66 -18.96 12.18
CA THR A 656 1.16 -19.78 11.08
C THR A 656 2.68 -19.76 11.03
N PHE A 657 3.26 -20.83 10.49
CA PHE A 657 4.70 -20.98 10.37
C PHE A 657 5.08 -21.43 8.95
N THR A 658 5.87 -20.64 8.26
CA THR A 658 6.33 -20.93 6.90
C THR A 658 7.83 -21.19 6.88
N ILE A 659 8.25 -22.31 6.31
CA ILE A 659 9.65 -22.71 6.19
C ILE A 659 10.12 -22.49 4.76
N ASN A 660 11.27 -21.84 4.60
CA ASN A 660 11.96 -21.65 3.32
C ASN A 660 13.25 -22.49 3.31
N SER A 661 13.28 -23.47 2.43
CA SER A 661 14.44 -24.37 2.29
C SER A 661 15.10 -24.31 0.90
N GLY A 662 14.65 -23.38 0.05
CA GLY A 662 14.98 -23.38 -1.38
C GLY A 662 16.26 -22.66 -1.81
N THR A 663 16.94 -21.92 -0.92
CA THR A 663 18.08 -21.06 -1.27
C THR A 663 19.40 -21.45 -0.56
N GLY A 664 19.46 -22.62 0.05
CA GLY A 664 20.62 -23.03 0.86
C GLY A 664 20.67 -22.44 2.26
N ASP A 665 19.91 -21.36 2.52
CA ASP A 665 19.78 -20.77 3.84
C ASP A 665 18.50 -21.25 4.51
N LEU A 666 18.61 -21.81 5.70
CA LEU A 666 17.49 -22.31 6.48
C LEU A 666 16.80 -21.14 7.18
N THR A 667 15.71 -20.65 6.60
CA THR A 667 14.93 -19.56 7.18
C THR A 667 13.46 -19.97 7.39
N ALA A 668 12.83 -19.36 8.38
CA ALA A 668 11.41 -19.54 8.63
C ALA A 668 10.76 -18.22 9.10
N ASN A 669 9.47 -18.07 8.80
CA ASN A 669 8.68 -16.94 9.25
C ASN A 669 7.47 -17.45 10.03
N GLY A 670 7.20 -16.85 11.18
CA GLY A 670 6.04 -17.17 12.02
C GLY A 670 5.26 -15.93 12.41
N GLY A 671 3.98 -16.09 12.72
CA GLY A 671 3.18 -15.08 13.37
C GLY A 671 3.21 -15.18 14.90
N ASN A 672 2.48 -14.28 15.58
CA ASN A 672 2.40 -14.24 17.04
C ASN A 672 1.00 -13.76 17.48
N PRO A 673 0.13 -14.68 17.91
CA PRO A 673 -1.23 -14.33 18.37
C PRO A 673 -1.27 -13.45 19.62
N ASP A 674 -0.21 -13.44 20.43
CA ASP A 674 -0.10 -12.68 21.69
C ASP A 674 0.30 -11.21 21.51
N LEU A 675 0.40 -10.75 20.25
CA LEU A 675 0.77 -9.37 19.97
C LEU A 675 -0.22 -8.37 20.60
N LYS A 676 0.35 -7.39 21.28
CA LYS A 676 -0.38 -6.22 21.78
C LYS A 676 -0.43 -5.14 20.69
N PRO A 677 -1.45 -4.26 20.72
CA PRO A 677 -1.48 -3.15 19.78
C PRO A 677 -0.25 -2.25 19.92
N TYR A 678 0.08 -1.54 18.85
CA TYR A 678 0.96 -0.38 18.91
C TYR A 678 0.32 0.66 19.81
N GLU A 679 1.08 1.29 20.68
CA GLU A 679 0.60 2.37 21.56
C GLU A 679 1.51 3.57 21.43
N SER A 680 0.91 4.77 21.32
CA SER A 680 1.66 6.02 21.27
C SER A 680 0.98 7.12 22.07
N THR A 681 1.81 7.99 22.64
CA THR A 681 1.36 9.30 23.12
C THR A 681 1.84 10.35 22.11
N ASN A 682 0.88 11.01 21.49
CA ASN A 682 1.11 11.98 20.43
C ASN A 682 1.02 13.39 20.99
N TYR A 683 1.95 14.26 20.58
CA TYR A 683 1.92 15.70 20.86
C TYR A 683 2.13 16.45 19.56
N ASP A 684 1.26 17.44 19.29
CA ASP A 684 1.32 18.26 18.08
C ASP A 684 1.13 19.73 18.46
N LEU A 685 1.93 20.59 17.83
CA LEU A 685 1.84 22.04 17.91
C LEU A 685 1.84 22.60 16.50
N ALA A 686 0.81 23.38 16.11
CA ALA A 686 0.73 23.99 14.78
C ALA A 686 0.40 25.46 14.88
N ALA A 687 0.99 26.25 13.99
CA ALA A 687 0.67 27.64 13.77
C ALA A 687 0.22 27.86 12.32
N GLU A 688 -0.88 28.59 12.14
CA GLU A 688 -1.51 28.81 10.83
C GLU A 688 -1.74 30.30 10.65
N TRP A 689 -1.27 30.86 9.54
CA TRP A 689 -1.48 32.25 9.17
C TRP A 689 -2.18 32.35 7.81
N TYR A 690 -3.40 32.85 7.83
CA TYR A 690 -4.32 33.01 6.69
C TYR A 690 -4.28 34.44 6.18
N PHE A 691 -3.23 34.82 5.49
CA PHE A 691 -2.90 36.24 5.18
C PHE A 691 -3.69 36.80 3.97
N ALA A 692 -4.37 35.98 3.18
CA ALA A 692 -5.28 36.38 2.11
C ALA A 692 -6.22 35.22 1.71
N PRO A 693 -7.31 35.46 0.97
CA PRO A 693 -8.12 34.41 0.37
C PRO A 693 -7.25 33.41 -0.41
N SER A 694 -7.52 32.10 -0.25
CA SER A 694 -6.72 31.00 -0.81
C SER A 694 -5.20 31.07 -0.52
N SER A 695 -4.77 31.85 0.48
CA SER A 695 -3.36 32.03 0.80
C SER A 695 -3.09 31.80 2.28
N MET A 696 -2.13 30.90 2.58
CA MET A 696 -1.78 30.54 3.95
C MET A 696 -0.32 30.11 4.06
N LEU A 697 0.23 30.31 5.25
CA LEU A 697 1.46 29.68 5.72
C LEU A 697 1.14 28.94 7.00
N SER A 698 1.49 27.66 7.07
CA SER A 698 1.35 26.90 8.31
C SER A 698 2.60 26.07 8.61
N GLY A 699 2.86 25.89 9.90
CA GLY A 699 3.92 25.03 10.42
C GLY A 699 3.36 24.14 11.51
N GLU A 700 3.81 22.90 11.55
CA GLU A 700 3.45 21.87 12.52
C GLU A 700 4.71 21.22 13.05
N VAL A 701 4.82 21.06 14.37
CA VAL A 701 5.81 20.20 15.03
C VAL A 701 5.06 19.05 15.65
N PHE A 702 5.50 17.83 15.38
CA PHE A 702 4.88 16.63 15.93
C PHE A 702 5.89 15.73 16.64
N TYR A 703 5.43 15.12 17.73
CA TYR A 703 6.20 14.16 18.50
C TYR A 703 5.33 12.95 18.83
N ARG A 704 5.85 11.76 18.59
CA ARG A 704 5.21 10.47 18.86
C ARG A 704 6.10 9.69 19.82
N ASP A 705 5.59 9.40 21.02
CA ASP A 705 6.24 8.55 22.01
C ASP A 705 5.56 7.17 22.00
N ILE A 706 6.18 6.23 21.27
CA ILE A 706 5.61 4.92 20.97
C ILE A 706 6.07 3.93 22.02
N SER A 707 5.23 3.65 23.01
CA SER A 707 5.51 2.77 24.15
C SER A 707 5.36 1.28 23.83
N SER A 708 4.68 0.93 22.71
CA SER A 708 4.59 -0.44 22.19
C SER A 708 4.70 -0.38 20.66
N TYR A 709 5.74 -0.99 20.13
CA TYR A 709 6.02 -1.09 18.71
C TYR A 709 6.27 -2.55 18.33
N ILE A 710 5.78 -2.98 17.17
CA ILE A 710 5.96 -4.35 16.69
C ILE A 710 7.13 -4.38 15.71
N VAL A 711 8.11 -5.19 15.97
CA VAL A 711 9.26 -5.45 15.10
C VAL A 711 9.37 -6.95 14.83
N SER A 712 9.93 -7.29 13.67
CA SER A 712 10.32 -8.66 13.39
C SER A 712 11.69 -8.94 14.03
N THR A 713 11.77 -9.97 14.86
CA THR A 713 13.04 -10.46 15.45
C THR A 713 13.35 -11.84 14.89
N THR A 714 14.64 -12.12 14.75
CA THR A 714 15.13 -13.40 14.28
C THR A 714 15.86 -14.14 15.38
N THR A 715 15.49 -15.39 15.58
CA THR A 715 16.13 -16.31 16.54
C THR A 715 16.57 -17.58 15.83
N SER A 716 17.71 -18.13 16.26
CA SER A 716 18.18 -19.43 15.76
C SER A 716 17.43 -20.56 16.48
N GLN A 717 16.71 -21.40 15.73
CA GLN A 717 15.92 -22.51 16.26
C GLN A 717 16.25 -23.81 15.51
N GLN A 718 16.44 -24.89 16.25
CA GLN A 718 16.58 -26.22 15.65
C GLN A 718 15.21 -26.69 15.17
N LEU A 719 15.03 -26.85 13.87
CA LEU A 719 13.80 -27.37 13.27
C LEU A 719 14.08 -28.68 12.55
N ASN A 720 13.10 -29.58 12.58
CA ASN A 720 13.12 -30.85 11.88
C ASN A 720 11.89 -30.97 10.97
N PRO A 721 11.78 -30.14 9.92
CA PRO A 721 10.63 -30.19 9.02
C PRO A 721 10.62 -31.47 8.18
N ALA A 722 9.43 -31.84 7.71
CA ALA A 722 9.29 -32.95 6.79
C ALA A 722 9.96 -32.67 5.42
N PRO A 723 10.49 -33.69 4.73
CA PRO A 723 10.99 -33.53 3.38
C PRO A 723 9.97 -32.86 2.41
N PRO A 724 10.41 -32.02 1.46
CA PRO A 724 11.79 -31.79 1.05
C PRO A 724 12.59 -30.78 1.90
N ALA A 725 11.99 -30.19 2.94
CA ALA A 725 12.73 -29.29 3.82
C ALA A 725 13.77 -30.05 4.66
N ILE A 726 14.89 -29.41 4.97
CA ILE A 726 16.06 -30.02 5.60
C ILE A 726 16.03 -29.74 7.10
N ALA A 727 16.29 -30.75 7.93
CA ALA A 727 16.50 -30.58 9.36
C ALA A 727 17.75 -29.75 9.63
N GLY A 728 17.68 -28.75 10.50
CA GLY A 728 18.81 -27.90 10.78
C GLY A 728 18.49 -26.69 11.66
N LEU A 729 19.49 -25.82 11.83
CA LEU A 729 19.38 -24.60 12.60
C LEU A 729 18.80 -23.47 11.71
N TYR A 730 17.52 -23.20 11.87
CA TYR A 730 16.81 -22.18 11.10
C TYR A 730 16.91 -20.80 11.74
N GLN A 731 17.01 -19.78 10.90
CA GLN A 731 16.79 -18.40 11.30
C GLN A 731 15.28 -18.11 11.25
N VAL A 732 14.65 -18.11 12.40
CA VAL A 732 13.21 -17.97 12.54
C VAL A 732 12.87 -16.51 12.85
N THR A 733 12.12 -15.86 11.96
CA THR A 733 11.67 -14.49 12.11
C THR A 733 10.22 -14.45 12.59
N THR A 734 9.97 -13.78 13.72
CA THR A 734 8.65 -13.61 14.29
C THR A 734 8.41 -12.16 14.73
N PRO A 735 7.18 -11.62 14.62
CA PRO A 735 6.83 -10.31 15.14
C PRO A 735 6.73 -10.35 16.67
N VAL A 736 7.32 -9.35 17.33
CA VAL A 736 7.27 -9.17 18.79
C VAL A 736 7.04 -7.70 19.14
N ASN A 737 6.39 -7.44 20.28
CA ASN A 737 6.32 -6.10 20.82
C ASN A 737 7.64 -5.71 21.49
N VAL A 738 8.15 -4.52 21.12
CA VAL A 738 9.27 -3.86 21.79
C VAL A 738 8.81 -2.52 22.34
N SER A 739 9.50 -2.00 23.35
CA SER A 739 9.26 -0.68 23.90
C SER A 739 10.17 0.35 23.22
N ASP A 740 9.79 1.62 23.35
CA ASP A 740 10.61 2.79 23.06
C ASP A 740 11.00 3.01 21.60
N ALA A 741 10.03 3.40 20.81
CA ALA A 741 10.26 4.08 19.55
C ALA A 741 9.74 5.52 19.61
N LYS A 742 10.46 6.47 18.99
CA LYS A 742 10.10 7.88 18.96
C LYS A 742 10.11 8.39 17.54
N VAL A 743 9.16 9.27 17.21
CA VAL A 743 9.16 10.02 15.95
C VAL A 743 9.07 11.49 16.29
N THR A 744 9.97 12.29 15.73
CA THR A 744 9.95 13.74 15.82
C THR A 744 9.98 14.32 14.44
N GLY A 745 9.17 15.35 14.18
CA GLY A 745 9.19 15.99 12.88
C GLY A 745 8.61 17.38 12.86
N VAL A 746 8.85 18.04 11.74
CA VAL A 746 8.37 19.39 11.43
C VAL A 746 7.80 19.38 10.04
N SER A 747 6.62 19.99 9.88
CA SER A 747 5.96 20.15 8.58
C SER A 747 5.65 21.61 8.33
N VAL A 748 5.93 22.08 7.12
CA VAL A 748 5.63 23.46 6.69
C VAL A 748 4.80 23.40 5.41
N ASN A 749 3.75 24.19 5.34
CA ASN A 749 2.92 24.34 4.15
C ASN A 749 2.75 25.81 3.79
N TYR A 750 3.01 26.11 2.55
CA TYR A 750 2.81 27.42 1.94
C TYR A 750 1.86 27.30 0.77
N GLN A 751 0.87 28.20 0.71
CA GLN A 751 -0.09 28.32 -0.37
C GLN A 751 -0.34 29.79 -0.63
N GLN A 752 -0.22 30.23 -1.90
CA GLN A 752 -0.53 31.60 -2.26
C GLN A 752 -1.03 31.70 -3.71
N THR A 753 -2.06 32.52 -3.89
CA THR A 753 -2.54 32.98 -5.18
C THR A 753 -1.91 34.33 -5.50
N PHE A 754 -1.30 34.43 -6.65
CA PHE A 754 -0.68 35.68 -7.16
C PHE A 754 -1.59 36.35 -8.20
N GLY A 755 -1.20 37.52 -8.65
CA GLY A 755 -1.87 38.22 -9.77
C GLY A 755 -1.79 37.42 -11.09
N LEU A 756 -2.61 37.82 -12.07
CA LEU A 756 -2.65 37.24 -13.44
C LEU A 756 -2.96 35.71 -13.50
N GLY A 757 -3.54 35.16 -12.45
CA GLY A 757 -3.92 33.77 -12.43
C GLY A 757 -2.88 32.79 -11.92
N PHE A 758 -1.66 33.23 -11.62
CA PHE A 758 -0.60 32.38 -11.06
C PHE A 758 -0.83 32.05 -9.59
N GLY A 759 -0.33 30.93 -9.16
CA GLY A 759 -0.24 30.57 -7.74
C GLY A 759 0.77 29.46 -7.49
N LEU A 760 1.03 29.21 -6.21
CA LEU A 760 1.98 28.21 -5.73
C LEU A 760 1.43 27.54 -4.49
N GLN A 761 1.47 26.22 -4.49
CA GLN A 761 1.36 25.40 -3.29
C GLN A 761 2.68 24.67 -3.09
N ALA A 762 3.24 24.71 -1.89
CA ALA A 762 4.47 23.99 -1.55
C ALA A 762 4.40 23.49 -0.12
N ASN A 763 4.90 22.30 0.12
CA ASN A 763 5.05 21.75 1.46
C ASN A 763 6.39 21.04 1.62
N TYR A 764 6.87 21.01 2.85
CA TYR A 764 8.08 20.31 3.25
C TYR A 764 7.83 19.64 4.60
N THR A 765 8.26 18.41 4.73
CA THR A 765 8.24 17.67 6.01
C THR A 765 9.59 17.05 6.28
N PHE A 766 10.11 17.31 7.46
CA PHE A 766 11.24 16.65 8.06
C PHE A 766 10.74 15.71 9.17
N ALA A 767 11.21 14.47 9.19
CA ALA A 767 10.87 13.50 10.23
C ALA A 767 12.05 12.57 10.53
N GLU A 768 12.29 12.32 11.81
CA GLU A 768 13.29 11.35 12.28
C GLU A 768 12.67 10.37 13.25
N SER A 769 13.17 9.13 13.25
CA SER A 769 12.80 8.12 14.23
C SER A 769 14.02 7.61 14.99
N ASP A 770 13.81 7.32 16.27
CA ASP A 770 14.74 6.61 17.13
C ASP A 770 14.03 5.41 17.76
N SER A 771 14.69 4.28 17.84
CA SER A 771 14.11 3.04 18.36
C SER A 771 15.15 2.26 19.12
N SER A 772 14.75 1.68 20.27
CA SER A 772 15.60 0.83 21.10
C SER A 772 16.12 -0.43 20.38
N SER A 773 15.45 -0.84 19.29
CA SER A 773 15.91 -1.94 18.43
C SER A 773 17.08 -1.56 17.53
N GLY A 774 17.44 -0.28 17.43
CA GLY A 774 18.44 0.24 16.49
C GLY A 774 17.99 0.15 15.02
N LEU A 775 16.72 -0.17 14.76
CA LEU A 775 16.11 -0.17 13.44
C LEU A 775 15.33 1.14 13.23
N ASN A 776 15.45 1.73 12.05
CA ASN A 776 14.56 2.82 11.65
C ASN A 776 13.11 2.32 11.57
N LEU A 777 12.14 3.21 11.80
CA LEU A 777 10.74 2.86 11.55
C LEU A 777 10.50 2.72 10.05
N PRO A 778 9.76 1.68 9.61
CA PRO A 778 9.44 1.49 8.20
C PRO A 778 8.67 2.68 7.62
N TYR A 779 8.90 2.95 6.33
CA TYR A 779 8.24 4.00 5.54
C TYR A 779 8.48 5.44 6.00
N LEU A 780 9.28 5.68 7.03
CA LEU A 780 9.63 7.02 7.48
C LEU A 780 10.79 7.57 6.64
N SER A 781 10.49 8.59 5.84
CA SER A 781 11.48 9.36 5.09
C SER A 781 11.85 10.61 5.86
N ARG A 782 13.14 10.91 5.92
CA ARG A 782 13.63 12.10 6.63
C ARG A 782 13.11 13.39 6.00
N ASP A 783 13.17 13.50 4.69
CA ASP A 783 12.78 14.69 3.94
C ASP A 783 11.75 14.32 2.86
N THR A 784 10.61 15.00 2.88
CA THR A 784 9.60 14.94 1.82
C THR A 784 9.15 16.33 1.45
N TYR A 785 8.95 16.61 0.17
CA TYR A 785 8.39 17.88 -0.26
C TYR A 785 7.65 17.79 -1.59
N ASN A 786 6.69 18.69 -1.76
CA ASN A 786 5.99 18.93 -3.00
C ASN A 786 6.08 20.43 -3.35
N VAL A 787 6.20 20.72 -4.64
CA VAL A 787 6.15 22.07 -5.19
C VAL A 787 5.20 22.06 -6.37
N ILE A 788 4.09 22.81 -6.26
CA ILE A 788 2.96 22.77 -7.19
C ILE A 788 2.66 24.20 -7.68
N PRO A 789 3.42 24.74 -8.64
CA PRO A 789 3.03 25.94 -9.33
C PRO A 789 1.80 25.66 -10.20
N TYR A 790 0.87 26.61 -10.23
CA TYR A 790 -0.31 26.56 -11.06
C TYR A 790 -0.62 27.90 -11.70
N TRP A 791 -1.35 27.82 -12.82
CA TRP A 791 -1.89 28.98 -13.50
C TRP A 791 -3.36 28.72 -13.88
N GLU A 792 -4.26 29.60 -13.42
CA GLU A 792 -5.69 29.54 -13.68
C GLU A 792 -6.16 30.90 -14.15
N HIS A 793 -6.49 31.01 -15.45
CA HIS A 793 -6.93 32.25 -16.07
C HIS A 793 -7.90 31.98 -17.22
N GLY A 794 -9.09 32.62 -17.18
CA GLY A 794 -10.16 32.34 -18.14
C GLY A 794 -10.55 30.85 -18.10
N ASP A 795 -10.53 30.24 -19.29
CA ASP A 795 -10.92 28.83 -19.47
C ASP A 795 -9.78 27.84 -19.23
N TRP A 796 -8.58 28.31 -18.92
CA TRP A 796 -7.39 27.48 -18.75
C TRP A 796 -7.03 27.26 -17.29
N THR A 797 -6.66 26.02 -16.98
CA THR A 797 -5.98 25.65 -15.73
C THR A 797 -4.78 24.77 -16.08
N VAL A 798 -3.59 25.15 -15.61
CA VAL A 798 -2.35 24.35 -15.80
C VAL A 798 -1.69 24.18 -14.45
N ARG A 799 -1.26 22.97 -14.11
CA ARG A 799 -0.52 22.65 -12.90
C ARG A 799 0.66 21.73 -13.20
N VAL A 800 1.74 21.95 -12.48
CA VAL A 800 2.92 21.08 -12.45
C VAL A 800 3.12 20.65 -11.01
N ASN A 801 3.30 19.37 -10.77
CA ASN A 801 3.63 18.87 -9.45
C ASN A 801 5.01 18.22 -9.47
N TYR A 802 5.94 18.75 -8.69
CA TYR A 802 7.22 18.09 -8.41
C TYR A 802 7.20 17.56 -6.99
N SER A 803 7.31 16.25 -6.83
CA SER A 803 7.35 15.56 -5.55
C SER A 803 8.72 14.91 -5.32
N TYR A 804 9.21 14.97 -4.09
CA TYR A 804 10.45 14.35 -3.63
C TYR A 804 10.25 13.64 -2.30
N ARG A 805 10.84 12.46 -2.19
CA ARG A 805 10.91 11.67 -0.98
C ARG A 805 12.35 11.16 -0.81
N SER A 806 12.99 11.42 0.35
CA SER A 806 14.33 10.89 0.66
C SER A 806 14.29 9.40 0.96
N LYS A 807 15.44 8.75 1.04
CA LYS A 807 15.56 7.32 1.36
C LYS A 807 14.85 6.98 2.67
N TYR A 808 14.31 5.77 2.74
CA TYR A 808 13.65 5.25 3.93
C TYR A 808 13.84 3.74 4.08
N PHE A 809 13.79 3.25 5.31
CA PHE A 809 13.76 1.82 5.62
C PHE A 809 12.41 1.23 5.22
N THR A 810 12.40 0.10 4.53
CA THR A 810 11.16 -0.58 4.10
C THR A 810 10.82 -1.76 5.01
N GLN A 811 11.78 -2.67 5.19
CA GLN A 811 11.57 -3.93 5.90
C GLN A 811 12.90 -4.65 6.17
N ILE A 812 12.84 -5.70 6.98
CA ILE A 812 13.84 -6.75 6.96
C ILE A 812 13.53 -7.65 5.74
N GLY A 813 14.42 -7.62 4.77
CA GLY A 813 14.31 -8.36 3.52
C GLY A 813 14.87 -9.78 3.60
N ARG A 814 15.15 -10.36 2.43
CA ARG A 814 15.72 -11.71 2.32
C ARG A 814 17.09 -11.77 2.99
N LEU A 815 17.41 -12.92 3.61
CA LEU A 815 18.68 -13.17 4.30
C LEU A 815 18.99 -12.11 5.36
N GLN A 816 17.94 -11.65 6.07
CA GLN A 816 18.04 -10.67 7.16
C GLN A 816 18.63 -9.31 6.76
N SER A 817 18.55 -8.96 5.48
CA SER A 817 18.99 -7.67 4.98
C SER A 817 18.10 -6.54 5.51
N ARG A 818 18.72 -5.38 5.81
CA ARG A 818 17.96 -4.15 6.09
C ARG A 818 17.72 -3.44 4.77
N ASP A 819 16.51 -3.54 4.22
CA ASP A 819 16.20 -2.99 2.91
C ASP A 819 15.74 -1.53 3.02
N PHE A 820 16.33 -0.69 2.17
CA PHE A 820 16.02 0.73 2.07
C PHE A 820 15.57 1.06 0.64
N ALA A 821 14.42 1.73 0.51
CA ALA A 821 14.09 2.43 -0.72
C ALA A 821 14.95 3.70 -0.80
N ASP A 822 15.57 3.94 -1.95
CA ASP A 822 16.37 5.15 -2.18
C ASP A 822 15.47 6.36 -2.44
N ALA A 823 16.08 7.55 -2.51
CA ALA A 823 15.34 8.77 -2.79
C ALA A 823 14.58 8.67 -4.13
N TYR A 824 13.33 9.09 -4.12
CA TYR A 824 12.45 9.08 -5.29
C TYR A 824 11.91 10.48 -5.58
N LYS A 825 11.84 10.83 -6.86
CA LYS A 825 11.32 12.11 -7.34
C LYS A 825 10.38 11.87 -8.51
N GLN A 826 9.33 12.65 -8.60
CA GLN A 826 8.34 12.56 -9.67
C GLN A 826 7.96 13.96 -10.15
N LEU A 827 7.72 14.09 -11.43
CA LEU A 827 7.20 15.31 -12.06
C LEU A 827 5.94 14.95 -12.84
N ASP A 828 4.84 15.64 -12.51
CA ASP A 828 3.54 15.44 -13.13
C ASP A 828 3.05 16.79 -13.70
N LEU A 829 2.29 16.70 -14.79
CA LEU A 829 1.67 17.84 -15.46
C LEU A 829 0.18 17.61 -15.64
N ASN A 830 -0.62 18.61 -15.40
CA ASN A 830 -2.03 18.65 -15.79
C ASN A 830 -2.36 19.97 -16.48
N ALA A 831 -3.10 19.89 -17.59
CA ALA A 831 -3.64 21.05 -18.28
C ALA A 831 -5.10 20.79 -18.64
N SER A 832 -5.99 21.69 -18.28
CA SER A 832 -7.39 21.63 -18.65
C SER A 832 -7.85 22.94 -19.32
N TYR A 833 -8.77 22.77 -20.28
CA TYR A 833 -9.39 23.84 -21.02
C TYR A 833 -10.91 23.68 -21.02
N GLN A 834 -11.63 24.70 -20.59
CA GLN A 834 -13.10 24.74 -20.64
C GLN A 834 -13.53 25.19 -22.04
N ILE A 835 -14.09 24.26 -22.83
CA ILE A 835 -14.49 24.53 -24.23
C ILE A 835 -15.81 25.28 -24.27
N THR A 836 -16.76 24.90 -23.44
CA THR A 836 -18.07 25.53 -23.24
C THR A 836 -18.46 25.40 -21.74
N ASP A 837 -19.54 26.02 -21.33
CA ASP A 837 -20.07 25.88 -19.95
C ASP A 837 -20.36 24.40 -19.56
N TYR A 838 -20.54 23.53 -20.56
CA TYR A 838 -20.95 22.13 -20.39
C TYR A 838 -19.84 21.11 -20.70
N MET A 839 -18.74 21.55 -21.32
CA MET A 839 -17.72 20.63 -21.82
C MET A 839 -16.31 21.20 -21.63
N GLY A 840 -15.42 20.39 -21.08
CA GLY A 840 -14.00 20.69 -20.94
C GLY A 840 -13.14 19.53 -21.38
N ILE A 841 -11.88 19.80 -21.70
CA ILE A 841 -10.86 18.80 -22.00
C ILE A 841 -9.74 18.88 -20.97
N THR A 842 -9.20 17.73 -20.55
CA THR A 842 -8.08 17.63 -19.63
C THR A 842 -7.00 16.75 -20.22
N PHE A 843 -5.75 17.19 -20.15
CA PHE A 843 -4.56 16.42 -20.44
C PHE A 843 -3.75 16.24 -19.16
N GLY A 844 -3.31 15.01 -18.91
CA GLY A 844 -2.44 14.67 -17.81
C GLY A 844 -1.21 13.90 -18.30
N ALA A 845 -0.07 14.15 -17.62
CA ALA A 845 1.14 13.36 -17.79
C ALA A 845 1.74 13.09 -16.41
N THR A 846 2.03 11.84 -16.10
CA THR A 846 2.58 11.40 -14.83
C THR A 846 3.97 10.79 -15.00
N ASN A 847 4.82 10.97 -13.97
CA ASN A 847 6.19 10.45 -13.96
C ASN A 847 7.04 10.90 -15.17
N LEU A 848 6.94 12.18 -15.58
CA LEU A 848 7.67 12.72 -16.72
C LEU A 848 9.20 12.53 -16.65
N LEU A 849 9.73 12.37 -15.44
CA LEU A 849 11.16 12.07 -15.20
C LEU A 849 11.53 10.61 -15.48
N ASP A 850 10.56 9.72 -15.71
CA ASP A 850 10.76 8.26 -15.81
C ASP A 850 11.67 7.73 -14.68
N SER A 851 11.32 8.07 -13.45
CA SER A 851 12.16 7.83 -12.29
C SER A 851 12.33 6.34 -12.00
N THR A 852 13.55 5.96 -11.63
CA THR A 852 13.87 4.60 -11.22
C THR A 852 13.58 4.45 -9.73
N TYR A 853 12.74 3.48 -9.35
CA TYR A 853 12.56 3.04 -7.97
C TYR A 853 13.69 2.10 -7.59
N ARG A 854 14.55 2.50 -6.64
CA ARG A 854 15.73 1.75 -6.22
C ARG A 854 15.58 1.27 -4.79
N VAL A 855 15.98 0.03 -4.55
CA VAL A 855 16.06 -0.58 -3.22
C VAL A 855 17.47 -1.14 -3.03
N PHE A 856 18.03 -0.97 -1.84
CA PHE A 856 19.34 -1.51 -1.48
C PHE A 856 19.35 -2.07 -0.06
N SER A 857 20.25 -3.03 0.20
CA SER A 857 20.45 -3.67 1.50
C SER A 857 21.62 -3.01 2.23
N ASN A 858 21.35 -2.39 3.39
CA ASN A 858 22.34 -1.70 4.24
C ASN A 858 23.07 -0.54 3.56
N THR A 859 23.77 -0.75 2.45
CA THR A 859 24.50 0.26 1.67
C THR A 859 24.13 0.20 0.19
N ARG A 860 24.40 1.29 -0.57
CA ARG A 860 24.13 1.31 -2.01
C ARG A 860 25.00 0.36 -2.82
N ASP A 861 26.13 -0.11 -2.24
CA ASP A 861 27.01 -1.11 -2.87
C ASP A 861 26.38 -2.51 -2.89
N THR A 862 25.30 -2.72 -2.13
CA THR A 862 24.50 -3.94 -2.08
C THR A 862 23.06 -3.68 -2.57
N PRO A 863 22.86 -3.44 -3.89
CA PRO A 863 21.52 -3.21 -4.44
C PRO A 863 20.62 -4.41 -4.22
N THR A 864 19.31 -4.16 -4.02
CA THR A 864 18.28 -5.19 -3.89
C THR A 864 17.33 -5.17 -5.08
N ALA A 865 16.97 -3.99 -5.60
CA ALA A 865 16.15 -3.88 -6.80
C ALA A 865 16.27 -2.51 -7.47
N PHE A 866 16.10 -2.51 -8.80
CA PHE A 866 15.89 -1.32 -9.63
C PHE A 866 14.65 -1.55 -10.48
N TYR A 867 13.65 -0.65 -10.42
CA TYR A 867 12.41 -0.76 -11.19
C TYR A 867 12.11 0.50 -11.96
N LYS A 868 11.56 0.34 -13.16
CA LYS A 868 10.93 1.40 -13.96
C LYS A 868 9.53 1.01 -14.37
N ASN A 869 8.59 1.95 -14.21
CA ASN A 869 7.17 1.77 -14.51
C ASN A 869 6.71 2.56 -15.75
N GLY A 870 7.61 3.40 -16.32
CA GLY A 870 7.31 4.25 -17.47
C GLY A 870 6.56 5.55 -17.10
N ARG A 871 6.21 6.32 -18.15
CA ARG A 871 5.41 7.54 -18.08
C ARG A 871 3.96 7.23 -18.41
N GLY A 872 3.04 7.86 -17.70
CA GLY A 872 1.61 7.79 -17.97
C GLY A 872 1.14 9.05 -18.70
N TYR A 873 0.27 8.91 -19.69
CA TYR A 873 -0.39 10.01 -20.38
C TYR A 873 -1.89 9.77 -20.42
N GLN A 874 -2.67 10.83 -20.26
CA GLN A 874 -4.12 10.75 -20.36
C GLN A 874 -4.71 11.98 -21.07
N ALA A 875 -5.80 11.75 -21.80
CA ALA A 875 -6.65 12.79 -22.36
C ALA A 875 -8.10 12.47 -22.02
N GLN A 876 -8.88 13.46 -21.59
CA GLN A 876 -10.24 13.24 -21.10
C GLN A 876 -11.14 14.41 -21.48
N LEU A 877 -12.32 14.11 -22.04
CA LEU A 877 -13.43 15.04 -22.20
C LEU A 877 -14.33 14.92 -20.98
N ASN A 878 -14.67 16.04 -20.36
CA ASN A 878 -15.54 16.13 -19.20
C ASN A 878 -16.83 16.84 -19.59
N PHE A 879 -17.95 16.32 -19.12
CA PHE A 879 -19.30 16.85 -19.39
C PHE A 879 -20.02 17.19 -18.08
N LYS A 880 -20.75 18.32 -18.09
CA LYS A 880 -21.50 18.82 -16.94
C LYS A 880 -22.84 19.40 -17.44
N PHE A 881 -23.97 18.81 -17.03
CA PHE A 881 -25.32 19.24 -17.37
C PHE A 881 -26.18 19.42 -16.11
#